data_fc40bda689bfb0c9ad7b9da6c5cd4db9
#
_entry.id   fc40bda689bfb0c9ad7b9da6c5cd4db9
#
_cell.length_a   1.000
_cell.length_b   1.000
_cell.length_c   1.000
_cell.angle_alpha   90.00
_cell.angle_beta   90.00
_cell.angle_gamma   90.00
#
_symmetry.space_group_name_H-M   'P 1'
#
loop_
_entity.id
_entity.type
_entity.pdbx_description
1 polymer ?
#
loop_
_entity_poly.entity_id
_entity_poly.type
_entity_poly.pdbx_seq_one_letter_code
_entity_poly.pdbx_strand_id
1 'polypeptide(L)'
;MTNNKILNMKKVSLGTVLISSLVNQVSAQEVPDIGYESDTIEHIAVSGRPMSDIEKPSTAATKMDVSIKDTGRSMMELDADDLKMRALQDVREAFNYVAGFRANGPADRTYIARGFSTSIDNVMVDGLRSLQGGEGGTGSKLPSTFNAENTTFLRGPEAILYGAGVAGGLINITSKKPQTTAKTSIGLNNRSYASSDTGNFKRNDTSFNLDSTGPITDESVLYRVLAQYTPSGDHFQDGREIEELLLDAALSFELGENTTILPRFERTDRKRTGGSGYADGVFESTFASGEVTTYGKPINRGKYYGSPIDVGENESTSASVLIKHQIAEDWKLAANFRHNETTSNALDLYISDSSALENEVGKDLVNRKWVYSAGDDSYNLFDINFEGKVETGSIKHHLLAGYNYRDMDIKFARSFQDSADAVGKNPISASNPDQQVTGPIPDGLVDSPAKPRTQTDTNIYLKDRISIGNTTIAAGLAYVKQDQEELSSGETIASSFDDTLWDLGVVQKINRDINVFATYSRAYEPVKGRYIIEYGNGKTDYKPVEGNNYELGIKGDLLNNNLTAAVTLFALDRSNSTKFNRGDDGWELLQLDGKSFESKGVEVDAAMYFSPKFNSSLSYAYTDAHDTVGDDKGVQSNNTPKHAVSLWNNYTFDKNISFALGLRYESERNDGDYKIKSYFEADVGAYYKTDDWDVALVVNNVLDKNRVEAGANWVTVQPNTPRAVNLSLNYHF
;
A
#
# COMPACT_ATOMS: atom_id res chain seq x y z
N MET A 1 38.54 -28.76 -8.60
CA MET A 1 39.00 -27.37 -8.52
C MET A 1 37.75 -26.54 -8.51
N THR A 2 37.27 -26.32 -7.34
CA THR A 2 36.00 -25.69 -7.00
C THR A 2 36.15 -24.17 -7.02
N ASN A 3 35.57 -23.51 -8.01
CA ASN A 3 35.47 -22.07 -8.02
C ASN A 3 34.32 -21.65 -7.12
N ASN A 4 34.67 -21.30 -5.89
CA ASN A 4 33.79 -20.50 -5.01
C ASN A 4 33.65 -19.08 -5.60
N LYS A 5 32.57 -18.86 -6.36
CA LYS A 5 32.03 -17.54 -6.67
C LYS A 5 30.78 -17.30 -5.83
N ILE A 6 30.87 -17.51 -4.55
CA ILE A 6 29.86 -17.04 -3.61
C ILE A 6 30.41 -15.80 -2.93
N LEU A 7 29.81 -14.67 -3.24
CA LEU A 7 29.84 -13.41 -2.52
C LEU A 7 31.21 -12.90 -2.06
N ASN A 8 31.88 -12.17 -2.94
CA ASN A 8 32.79 -11.12 -2.48
C ASN A 8 31.97 -9.89 -2.08
N MET A 9 31.46 -9.91 -0.87
CA MET A 9 30.93 -8.71 -0.21
C MET A 9 32.11 -7.75 0.03
N LYS A 10 32.22 -6.73 -0.80
CA LYS A 10 32.99 -5.54 -0.41
C LYS A 10 32.20 -4.89 0.74
N LYS A 11 32.74 -5.04 1.94
CA LYS A 11 32.36 -4.22 3.08
C LYS A 11 32.62 -2.75 2.70
N VAL A 12 31.60 -2.03 2.33
CA VAL A 12 31.62 -0.57 2.30
C VAL A 12 31.24 -0.11 3.69
N SER A 13 32.26 0.13 4.50
CA SER A 13 32.09 0.84 5.77
C SER A 13 31.88 2.33 5.44
N LEU A 14 30.66 2.74 5.27
CA LEU A 14 30.24 4.14 5.11
C LEU A 14 29.32 4.53 6.26
N GLY A 15 29.79 4.42 7.47
CA GLY A 15 28.97 4.69 8.64
C GLY A 15 29.49 5.73 9.62
N THR A 16 30.67 6.31 9.42
CA THR A 16 31.25 7.08 10.55
C THR A 16 31.80 8.47 10.22
N VAL A 17 31.63 8.99 9.02
CA VAL A 17 32.34 10.26 8.64
C VAL A 17 31.43 11.45 8.35
N LEU A 18 30.11 11.33 8.31
CA LEU A 18 29.24 12.46 7.90
C LEU A 18 28.43 13.14 9.01
N ILE A 19 28.52 12.72 10.26
CA ILE A 19 27.76 13.33 11.36
C ILE A 19 28.57 14.40 12.14
N SER A 20 29.90 14.43 12.02
CA SER A 20 30.72 15.35 12.84
C SER A 20 31.02 16.72 12.23
N SER A 21 30.58 17.01 11.00
CA SER A 21 30.90 18.29 10.34
C SER A 21 29.71 19.25 10.14
N LEU A 22 28.50 18.88 10.53
CA LEU A 22 27.31 19.72 10.36
C LEU A 22 26.76 20.35 11.67
N VAL A 23 27.39 20.13 12.82
CA VAL A 23 26.88 20.61 14.12
C VAL A 23 27.53 21.93 14.59
N ASN A 24 28.48 22.49 13.88
CA ASN A 24 29.08 23.76 14.27
C ASN A 24 28.76 24.85 13.25
N GLN A 25 27.75 25.63 13.53
CA GLN A 25 27.51 27.06 13.28
C GLN A 25 26.05 27.34 12.94
N VAL A 26 25.20 27.47 13.94
CA VAL A 26 24.10 28.44 13.88
C VAL A 26 23.99 29.09 15.26
N SER A 27 24.59 30.28 15.41
CA SER A 27 24.30 31.16 16.50
C SER A 27 23.03 31.94 16.19
N ALA A 28 22.07 31.87 17.09
CA ALA A 28 20.84 32.64 17.02
C ALA A 28 21.10 34.15 16.98
N GLN A 29 20.62 34.82 15.94
CA GLN A 29 20.38 36.25 15.94
C GLN A 29 18.87 36.49 15.98
N GLU A 30 18.44 37.23 17.00
CA GLU A 30 17.06 37.72 17.12
C GLU A 30 16.77 38.69 15.96
N VAL A 31 15.68 38.39 15.22
CA VAL A 31 15.11 39.29 14.19
C VAL A 31 13.77 39.81 14.69
N PRO A 32 13.45 41.11 14.51
CA PRO A 32 12.24 41.72 15.07
C PRO A 32 10.98 41.27 14.32
N ASP A 33 9.94 41.08 15.10
CA ASP A 33 8.56 40.79 14.76
C ASP A 33 7.98 41.83 13.77
N ILE A 34 7.75 41.39 12.53
CA ILE A 34 6.93 42.12 11.57
C ILE A 34 5.77 41.20 11.20
N GLY A 35 4.60 41.48 11.79
CA GLY A 35 3.37 40.79 11.57
C GLY A 35 2.94 40.77 10.10
N TYR A 36 2.86 39.60 9.52
CA TYR A 36 2.03 39.27 8.40
C TYR A 36 1.24 38.02 8.74
N GLU A 37 -0.09 38.15 8.77
CA GLU A 37 -1.00 37.01 8.78
C GLU A 37 -0.82 36.23 7.47
N SER A 38 -0.07 35.16 7.52
CA SER A 38 -0.11 34.14 6.48
C SER A 38 -0.95 32.97 7.00
N ASP A 39 -1.95 32.57 6.23
CA ASP A 39 -2.71 31.34 6.45
C ASP A 39 -1.79 30.12 6.38
N THR A 40 -1.03 29.89 7.41
CA THR A 40 -0.27 28.67 7.62
C THR A 40 -1.13 27.72 8.42
N ILE A 41 -1.44 26.59 7.81
CA ILE A 41 -1.97 25.41 8.52
C ILE A 41 -0.85 24.92 9.43
N GLU A 42 -0.66 25.56 10.57
CA GLU A 42 0.26 25.13 11.60
C GLU A 42 -0.47 24.81 12.89
N HIS A 43 -0.10 23.67 13.40
CA HIS A 43 -0.38 23.17 14.74
C HIS A 43 -1.83 22.81 15.04
N ILE A 44 -2.14 21.57 14.84
CA ILE A 44 -3.13 20.91 15.68
C ILE A 44 -2.50 20.79 17.10
N ALA A 45 -2.43 21.91 17.82
CA ALA A 45 -2.52 21.81 19.25
C ALA A 45 -3.85 21.15 19.55
N VAL A 46 -3.88 20.09 20.33
CA VAL A 46 -5.06 19.32 20.74
C VAL A 46 -6.13 20.17 21.45
N SER A 47 -6.18 21.46 21.27
CA SER A 47 -7.17 22.39 21.81
C SER A 47 -7.95 23.17 20.75
N GLY A 48 -7.61 23.04 19.48
CA GLY A 48 -8.34 23.65 18.37
C GLY A 48 -9.24 22.61 17.70
N ARG A 49 -10.40 23.02 17.24
CA ARG A 49 -11.29 22.21 16.42
C ARG A 49 -10.59 21.99 15.08
N PRO A 50 -10.18 20.74 14.70
CA PRO A 50 -9.59 20.51 13.38
C PRO A 50 -10.67 20.80 12.32
N MET A 51 -10.22 21.30 11.16
CA MET A 51 -11.02 21.30 9.95
C MET A 51 -11.53 19.86 9.77
N SER A 52 -12.82 19.71 9.48
CA SER A 52 -13.35 18.36 9.28
C SER A 52 -12.57 17.69 8.15
N ASP A 53 -12.26 16.40 8.30
CA ASP A 53 -11.45 15.67 7.32
C ASP A 53 -12.01 15.74 5.90
N ILE A 54 -13.35 15.89 5.75
CA ILE A 54 -13.97 16.04 4.43
C ILE A 54 -13.95 17.47 3.87
N GLU A 55 -13.63 18.49 4.66
CA GLU A 55 -13.41 19.86 4.17
C GLU A 55 -11.99 20.08 3.66
N LYS A 56 -11.03 19.21 4.04
CA LYS A 56 -9.66 19.28 3.54
C LYS A 56 -9.63 19.08 2.04
N PRO A 57 -8.83 19.87 1.30
CA PRO A 57 -8.60 19.62 -0.11
C PRO A 57 -7.86 18.28 -0.30
N SER A 58 -8.28 17.50 -1.29
CA SER A 58 -7.57 16.29 -1.67
C SER A 58 -7.44 16.19 -3.18
N THR A 59 -6.21 16.12 -3.65
CA THR A 59 -5.91 15.97 -5.08
C THR A 59 -5.98 14.54 -5.57
N ALA A 60 -6.03 13.55 -4.67
CA ALA A 60 -5.96 12.14 -5.02
C ALA A 60 -7.11 11.65 -5.92
N ALA A 61 -8.32 12.18 -5.72
CA ALA A 61 -9.48 11.79 -6.52
C ALA A 61 -9.73 12.63 -7.76
N THR A 62 -9.14 13.82 -7.85
CA THR A 62 -9.49 14.80 -8.90
C THR A 62 -8.30 15.42 -9.60
N LYS A 63 -7.09 15.33 -9.05
CA LYS A 63 -5.89 16.13 -9.38
C LYS A 63 -6.14 17.65 -9.35
N MET A 64 -7.27 18.08 -8.80
CA MET A 64 -7.68 19.45 -8.59
C MET A 64 -7.80 19.71 -7.10
N ASP A 65 -7.66 20.97 -6.71
CA ASP A 65 -7.83 21.40 -5.32
C ASP A 65 -9.34 21.46 -4.98
N VAL A 66 -9.90 20.30 -4.61
CA VAL A 66 -11.32 20.11 -4.30
C VAL A 66 -11.44 19.39 -2.97
N SER A 67 -12.30 19.89 -2.08
CA SER A 67 -12.55 19.23 -0.80
C SER A 67 -13.13 17.82 -0.97
N ILE A 68 -12.83 16.91 -0.06
CA ILE A 68 -13.39 15.56 -0.07
C ILE A 68 -14.93 15.61 -0.09
N LYS A 69 -15.54 16.57 0.61
CA LYS A 69 -16.98 16.80 0.66
C LYS A 69 -17.59 17.11 -0.70
N ASP A 70 -16.88 17.89 -1.53
CA ASP A 70 -17.34 18.30 -2.87
C ASP A 70 -16.96 17.30 -3.98
N THR A 71 -16.27 16.18 -3.64
CA THR A 71 -16.01 15.10 -4.58
C THR A 71 -17.17 14.11 -4.64
N GLY A 72 -17.47 13.59 -5.83
CA GLY A 72 -18.44 12.50 -6.01
C GLY A 72 -17.83 11.11 -5.81
N ARG A 73 -16.88 10.94 -4.87
CA ARG A 73 -16.13 9.71 -4.65
C ARG A 73 -16.10 9.31 -3.18
N SER A 74 -16.12 7.99 -2.91
CA SER A 74 -15.83 7.45 -1.59
C SER A 74 -14.33 7.42 -1.35
N MET A 75 -13.86 8.10 -0.32
CA MET A 75 -12.44 8.13 0.05
C MET A 75 -12.25 8.41 1.53
N MET A 76 -11.13 7.93 2.05
CA MET A 76 -10.65 8.18 3.41
C MET A 76 -9.19 8.59 3.36
N GLU A 77 -8.80 9.54 4.19
CA GLU A 77 -7.43 10.00 4.33
C GLU A 77 -6.95 9.79 5.77
N LEU A 78 -5.75 9.26 5.93
CA LEU A 78 -5.01 9.20 7.18
C LEU A 78 -3.82 10.14 7.06
N ASP A 79 -3.75 11.16 7.90
CA ASP A 79 -2.64 12.08 7.94
C ASP A 79 -1.44 11.52 8.75
N ALA A 80 -0.32 12.26 8.76
CA ALA A 80 0.90 11.82 9.44
C ALA A 80 0.69 11.60 10.94
N ASP A 81 -0.16 12.40 11.60
CA ASP A 81 -0.47 12.24 13.01
C ASP A 81 -1.31 10.98 13.25
N ASP A 82 -2.29 10.70 12.39
CA ASP A 82 -3.07 9.45 12.40
C ASP A 82 -2.18 8.22 12.28
N LEU A 83 -1.24 8.24 11.32
CA LEU A 83 -0.30 7.14 11.08
C LEU A 83 0.61 6.93 12.31
N LYS A 84 1.11 8.02 12.89
CA LYS A 84 1.98 8.00 14.08
C LYS A 84 1.24 7.55 15.33
N MET A 85 0.02 8.05 15.57
CA MET A 85 -0.79 7.71 16.75
C MET A 85 -1.18 6.23 16.78
N ARG A 86 -1.33 5.59 15.63
CA ARG A 86 -1.63 4.15 15.52
C ARG A 86 -0.37 3.28 15.45
N ALA A 87 0.83 3.90 15.52
CA ALA A 87 2.15 3.26 15.38
C ALA A 87 2.30 2.44 14.09
N LEU A 88 1.75 2.95 12.98
CA LEU A 88 1.83 2.29 11.68
C LEU A 88 3.20 2.53 11.04
N GLN A 89 3.87 1.46 10.65
CA GLN A 89 5.21 1.52 10.03
C GLN A 89 5.14 1.52 8.50
N ASP A 90 4.09 0.91 7.94
CA ASP A 90 3.84 0.87 6.51
C ASP A 90 2.35 0.98 6.18
N VAL A 91 2.05 1.18 4.90
CA VAL A 91 0.67 1.34 4.41
C VAL A 91 -0.18 0.07 4.61
N ARG A 92 0.45 -1.11 4.67
CA ARG A 92 -0.27 -2.37 4.93
C ARG A 92 -0.95 -2.37 6.29
N GLU A 93 -0.27 -1.83 7.30
CA GLU A 93 -0.83 -1.73 8.65
C GLU A 93 -2.02 -0.77 8.70
N ALA A 94 -2.05 0.24 7.82
CA ALA A 94 -3.16 1.18 7.72
C ALA A 94 -4.48 0.52 7.27
N PHE A 95 -4.43 -0.59 6.53
CA PHE A 95 -5.63 -1.35 6.14
C PHE A 95 -6.47 -1.81 7.35
N ASN A 96 -5.83 -1.99 8.50
CA ASN A 96 -6.54 -2.35 9.72
C ASN A 96 -7.53 -1.29 10.20
N TYR A 97 -7.41 -0.04 9.71
CA TYR A 97 -8.21 1.10 10.15
C TYR A 97 -9.09 1.68 9.05
N VAL A 98 -8.98 1.16 7.82
CA VAL A 98 -9.76 1.60 6.66
C VAL A 98 -10.64 0.45 6.19
N ALA A 99 -11.90 0.45 6.61
CA ALA A 99 -12.84 -0.60 6.21
C ALA A 99 -13.03 -0.63 4.69
N GLY A 100 -13.11 -1.84 4.13
CA GLY A 100 -13.15 -2.05 2.68
C GLY A 100 -11.79 -2.28 2.03
N PHE A 101 -10.68 -1.98 2.74
CA PHE A 101 -9.31 -2.33 2.34
C PHE A 101 -8.75 -3.44 3.24
N ARG A 102 -7.90 -4.29 2.67
CA ARG A 102 -7.28 -5.40 3.39
C ARG A 102 -6.02 -5.87 2.68
N ALA A 103 -5.02 -6.31 3.45
CA ALA A 103 -3.89 -7.04 2.89
C ALA A 103 -4.34 -8.39 2.30
N ASN A 104 -3.80 -8.76 1.15
CA ASN A 104 -4.13 -10.00 0.46
C ASN A 104 -2.98 -10.99 0.52
N GLY A 105 -2.92 -11.75 1.60
CA GLY A 105 -1.88 -12.75 1.81
C GLY A 105 -0.56 -12.20 2.36
N PRO A 106 0.47 -13.04 2.47
CA PRO A 106 1.74 -12.70 3.09
C PRO A 106 2.64 -11.80 2.24
N ALA A 107 2.41 -11.76 0.94
CA ALA A 107 3.18 -10.92 0.03
C ALA A 107 2.65 -9.49 0.06
N ASP A 108 3.54 -8.52 0.25
CA ASP A 108 3.20 -7.08 0.27
C ASP A 108 2.84 -6.52 -1.12
N ARG A 109 2.46 -7.38 -2.06
CA ARG A 109 2.23 -7.05 -3.47
C ARG A 109 0.79 -6.81 -3.83
N THR A 110 -0.13 -7.28 -3.02
CA THR A 110 -1.55 -7.23 -3.33
C THR A 110 -2.35 -6.84 -2.11
N TYR A 111 -3.41 -6.13 -2.34
CA TYR A 111 -4.42 -5.81 -1.35
C TYR A 111 -5.82 -6.06 -1.93
N ILE A 112 -6.80 -6.12 -1.07
CA ILE A 112 -8.21 -6.24 -1.46
C ILE A 112 -8.86 -4.89 -1.20
N ALA A 113 -9.60 -4.40 -2.20
CA ALA A 113 -10.46 -3.25 -2.07
C ALA A 113 -11.84 -3.59 -2.63
N ARG A 114 -12.90 -3.45 -1.82
CA ARG A 114 -14.28 -3.82 -2.18
C ARG A 114 -14.42 -5.26 -2.74
N GLY A 115 -13.61 -6.20 -2.24
CA GLY A 115 -13.61 -7.60 -2.72
C GLY A 115 -12.78 -7.88 -3.97
N PHE A 116 -12.18 -6.85 -4.58
CA PHE A 116 -11.27 -7.01 -5.72
C PHE A 116 -9.83 -7.13 -5.24
N SER A 117 -9.14 -8.18 -5.67
CA SER A 117 -7.69 -8.27 -5.49
C SER A 117 -7.00 -7.26 -6.40
N THR A 118 -6.17 -6.44 -5.82
CA THR A 118 -5.54 -5.28 -6.45
C THR A 118 -4.03 -5.37 -6.28
N SER A 119 -3.27 -5.10 -7.35
CA SER A 119 -1.81 -5.10 -7.32
C SER A 119 -1.26 -3.82 -6.68
N ILE A 120 -0.02 -3.89 -6.18
CA ILE A 120 0.77 -2.72 -5.76
C ILE A 120 0.90 -1.66 -6.87
N ASP A 121 0.70 -2.02 -8.14
CA ASP A 121 0.65 -1.09 -9.27
C ASP A 121 -0.43 0.01 -9.13
N ASN A 122 -1.41 -0.20 -8.25
CA ASN A 122 -2.43 0.80 -7.92
C ASN A 122 -2.11 1.60 -6.65
N VAL A 123 -0.87 1.54 -6.18
CA VAL A 123 -0.35 2.45 -5.15
C VAL A 123 0.38 3.59 -5.85
N MET A 124 -0.03 4.81 -5.55
CA MET A 124 0.55 6.04 -6.07
C MET A 124 1.40 6.70 -5.00
N VAL A 125 2.46 7.37 -5.40
CA VAL A 125 3.21 8.32 -4.58
C VAL A 125 3.24 9.64 -5.33
N ASP A 126 2.71 10.69 -4.72
CA ASP A 126 2.57 12.02 -5.31
C ASP A 126 1.84 12.01 -6.67
N GLY A 127 0.84 11.15 -6.80
CA GLY A 127 0.04 10.99 -8.01
C GLY A 127 0.68 10.20 -9.15
N LEU A 128 1.90 9.70 -8.97
CA LEU A 128 2.56 8.78 -9.88
C LEU A 128 2.60 7.37 -9.30
N ARG A 129 2.51 6.35 -10.15
CA ARG A 129 2.53 4.95 -9.68
C ARG A 129 3.80 4.66 -8.90
N SER A 130 3.64 3.99 -7.75
CA SER A 130 4.75 3.50 -6.95
C SER A 130 5.13 2.11 -7.43
N LEU A 131 6.38 1.96 -7.86
CA LEU A 131 6.90 0.70 -8.36
C LEU A 131 8.04 0.19 -7.47
N GLN A 132 7.97 0.51 -6.18
CA GLN A 132 8.94 0.02 -5.20
C GLN A 132 8.86 -1.50 -5.12
N GLY A 133 9.92 -2.18 -5.56
CA GLY A 133 10.07 -3.62 -5.47
C GLY A 133 9.81 -4.44 -6.74
N GLY A 134 9.58 -3.79 -7.88
CA GLY A 134 9.45 -4.44 -9.19
C GLY A 134 8.25 -5.38 -9.33
N GLU A 135 7.88 -5.72 -10.54
CA GLU A 135 6.74 -6.62 -10.82
C GLU A 135 7.00 -8.08 -10.41
N GLY A 136 8.23 -8.47 -10.28
CA GLY A 136 8.61 -9.86 -10.05
C GLY A 136 9.25 -10.12 -8.70
N GLY A 137 9.68 -9.09 -8.00
CA GLY A 137 10.50 -9.21 -6.81
C GLY A 137 9.78 -9.84 -5.62
N THR A 138 10.38 -10.79 -4.96
CA THR A 138 9.93 -11.33 -3.67
C THR A 138 10.25 -10.39 -2.51
N GLY A 139 10.83 -9.23 -2.77
CA GLY A 139 11.21 -8.20 -1.80
C GLY A 139 10.37 -6.94 -1.83
N SER A 140 9.34 -6.85 -2.71
CA SER A 140 8.50 -5.67 -2.78
C SER A 140 7.77 -5.42 -1.46
N LYS A 141 7.76 -4.17 -1.03
CA LYS A 141 7.07 -3.69 0.17
C LYS A 141 6.20 -2.51 -0.22
N LEU A 142 5.06 -2.38 0.43
CA LEU A 142 4.30 -1.13 0.39
C LEU A 142 5.15 0.01 0.98
N PRO A 143 5.01 1.25 0.48
CA PRO A 143 5.81 2.37 0.95
C PRO A 143 5.74 2.58 2.45
N SER A 144 6.82 3.08 3.04
CA SER A 144 6.88 3.48 4.44
C SER A 144 5.90 4.61 4.74
N THR A 145 5.36 4.64 5.95
CA THR A 145 4.57 5.77 6.44
C THR A 145 5.45 6.90 6.98
N PHE A 146 6.74 6.68 7.17
CA PHE A 146 7.64 7.66 7.78
C PHE A 146 7.81 8.92 6.94
N ASN A 147 7.90 8.79 5.61
CA ASN A 147 8.02 9.93 4.70
C ASN A 147 6.67 10.38 4.10
N ALA A 148 5.55 9.83 4.59
CA ALA A 148 4.22 10.22 4.18
C ALA A 148 3.70 11.43 4.99
N GLU A 149 3.15 12.42 4.29
CA GLU A 149 2.33 13.49 4.86
C GLU A 149 0.91 13.02 5.12
N ASN A 150 0.36 12.30 4.12
CA ASN A 150 -0.91 11.61 4.25
C ASN A 150 -0.97 10.39 3.34
N THR A 151 -1.92 9.50 3.63
CA THR A 151 -2.26 8.34 2.80
C THR A 151 -3.75 8.38 2.53
N THR A 152 -4.10 8.53 1.25
CA THR A 152 -5.49 8.56 0.78
C THR A 152 -5.88 7.20 0.22
N PHE A 153 -6.96 6.64 0.71
CA PHE A 153 -7.60 5.42 0.25
C PHE A 153 -8.82 5.80 -0.60
N LEU A 154 -8.68 5.72 -1.91
CA LEU A 154 -9.77 6.00 -2.85
C LEU A 154 -10.46 4.68 -3.20
N ARG A 155 -11.75 4.57 -2.96
CA ARG A 155 -12.56 3.39 -3.25
C ARG A 155 -13.19 3.51 -4.63
N GLY A 156 -13.16 2.41 -5.39
CA GLY A 156 -13.60 2.39 -6.78
C GLY A 156 -12.54 2.90 -7.77
N PRO A 157 -12.77 2.73 -9.08
CA PRO A 157 -11.79 3.05 -10.11
C PRO A 157 -11.64 4.55 -10.35
N GLU A 158 -10.41 4.98 -10.66
CA GLU A 158 -10.10 6.33 -11.16
C GLU A 158 -9.22 6.23 -12.42
N ALA A 159 -9.65 5.41 -13.37
CA ALA A 159 -8.89 5.14 -14.58
C ALA A 159 -8.76 6.37 -15.51
N ILE A 160 -9.66 7.34 -15.42
CA ILE A 160 -9.58 8.59 -16.17
C ILE A 160 -8.27 9.32 -15.86
N LEU A 161 -7.92 9.48 -14.60
CA LEU A 161 -6.75 10.27 -14.17
C LEU A 161 -5.46 9.47 -14.13
N TYR A 162 -5.55 8.17 -13.87
CA TYR A 162 -4.37 7.33 -13.58
C TYR A 162 -4.14 6.21 -14.60
N GLY A 163 -4.98 6.14 -15.66
CA GLY A 163 -4.89 5.11 -16.70
C GLY A 163 -5.33 3.73 -16.23
N ALA A 164 -4.79 2.70 -16.86
CA ALA A 164 -5.13 1.30 -16.58
C ALA A 164 -5.05 0.97 -15.09
N GLY A 165 -6.06 0.34 -14.53
CA GLY A 165 -6.12 -0.02 -13.11
C GLY A 165 -7.36 -0.81 -12.74
N VAL A 166 -7.32 -1.45 -11.57
CA VAL A 166 -8.36 -2.35 -11.07
C VAL A 166 -9.58 -1.59 -10.54
N ALA A 167 -10.74 -2.21 -10.63
CA ALA A 167 -12.01 -1.63 -10.23
C ALA A 167 -12.17 -1.35 -8.72
N GLY A 168 -11.44 -2.05 -7.85
CA GLY A 168 -11.68 -1.98 -6.38
C GLY A 168 -11.27 -0.66 -5.73
N GLY A 169 -10.18 -0.06 -6.17
CA GLY A 169 -9.69 1.20 -5.62
C GLY A 169 -8.19 1.38 -5.75
N LEU A 170 -7.71 2.55 -5.35
CA LEU A 170 -6.29 2.90 -5.33
C LEU A 170 -5.89 3.55 -4.00
N ILE A 171 -4.58 3.58 -3.75
CA ILE A 171 -3.98 4.26 -2.62
C ILE A 171 -3.06 5.33 -3.15
N ASN A 172 -3.15 6.56 -2.63
CA ASN A 172 -2.20 7.61 -2.95
C ASN A 172 -1.50 8.09 -1.66
N ILE A 173 -0.18 8.07 -1.68
CA ILE A 173 0.66 8.57 -0.61
C ILE A 173 1.18 9.93 -1.05
N THR A 174 0.92 10.94 -0.26
CA THR A 174 1.51 12.27 -0.45
C THR A 174 2.77 12.34 0.39
N SER A 175 3.88 12.64 -0.24
CA SER A 175 5.16 12.74 0.45
C SER A 175 5.28 14.05 1.26
N LYS A 176 5.96 14.01 2.40
CA LYS A 176 6.31 15.19 3.19
C LYS A 176 7.12 16.18 2.36
N LYS A 177 6.79 17.46 2.41
CA LYS A 177 7.44 18.53 1.64
C LYS A 177 8.33 19.41 2.53
N PRO A 178 9.32 20.12 1.95
CA PRO A 178 10.02 21.20 2.62
C PRO A 178 9.07 22.26 3.21
N GLN A 179 9.38 22.79 4.37
CA GLN A 179 8.58 23.79 5.10
C GLN A 179 9.37 25.08 5.28
N THR A 180 8.66 26.19 5.41
CA THR A 180 9.26 27.52 5.66
C THR A 180 9.77 27.67 7.09
N THR A 181 9.16 26.97 8.04
CA THR A 181 9.60 26.95 9.43
C THR A 181 10.69 25.90 9.62
N ALA A 182 11.83 26.34 10.17
CA ALA A 182 12.92 25.43 10.51
C ALA A 182 12.49 24.50 11.65
N LYS A 183 12.59 23.19 11.42
CA LYS A 183 12.25 22.16 12.40
C LYS A 183 13.12 20.95 12.18
N THR A 184 13.72 20.44 13.24
CA THR A 184 14.49 19.20 13.20
C THR A 184 14.01 18.29 14.31
N SER A 185 13.78 17.02 13.99
CA SER A 185 13.50 15.99 14.99
C SER A 185 14.41 14.78 14.79
N ILE A 186 14.87 14.24 15.90
CA ILE A 186 15.53 12.94 15.96
C ILE A 186 14.67 12.00 16.78
N GLY A 187 14.56 10.76 16.35
CA GLY A 187 13.68 9.80 16.98
C GLY A 187 14.24 8.41 17.07
N LEU A 188 13.67 7.64 18.00
CA LEU A 188 13.88 6.23 18.20
C LEU A 188 12.51 5.57 18.28
N ASN A 189 12.29 4.57 17.44
CA ASN A 189 11.12 3.69 17.56
C ASN A 189 11.60 2.28 17.91
N ASN A 190 10.93 1.66 18.87
CA ASN A 190 11.17 0.27 19.23
C ASN A 190 9.82 -0.48 19.22
N ARG A 191 9.76 -1.59 18.51
CA ARG A 191 8.65 -2.54 18.52
C ARG A 191 9.10 -3.83 19.17
N SER A 192 8.45 -4.24 20.23
CA SER A 192 8.75 -5.49 20.96
C SER A 192 7.52 -6.38 21.01
N TYR A 193 7.71 -7.67 20.81
CA TYR A 193 6.60 -8.63 20.77
C TYR A 193 6.40 -9.28 22.14
N ALA A 194 5.22 -9.02 22.74
CA ALA A 194 4.88 -9.42 24.11
C ALA A 194 3.87 -10.58 24.11
N SER A 195 4.26 -11.71 23.52
CA SER A 195 3.45 -12.92 23.45
C SER A 195 4.25 -14.14 23.87
N SER A 196 3.59 -15.13 24.48
CA SER A 196 4.25 -16.36 24.94
C SER A 196 4.81 -17.20 23.79
N ASP A 197 4.15 -17.19 22.63
CA ASP A 197 4.58 -17.92 21.45
C ASP A 197 5.75 -17.25 20.71
N THR A 198 6.07 -16.00 21.04
CA THR A 198 7.22 -15.25 20.51
C THR A 198 8.35 -15.04 21.53
N GLY A 199 8.25 -15.66 22.71
CA GLY A 199 9.26 -15.60 23.74
C GLY A 199 9.23 -14.38 24.64
N ASN A 200 8.13 -13.61 24.69
CA ASN A 200 7.91 -12.47 25.58
C ASN A 200 9.09 -11.47 25.63
N PHE A 201 9.08 -10.49 24.74
CA PHE A 201 10.09 -9.42 24.63
C PHE A 201 11.50 -9.88 24.19
N LYS A 202 11.69 -11.13 23.80
CA LYS A 202 12.98 -11.58 23.25
C LYS A 202 13.26 -11.05 21.85
N ARG A 203 12.22 -10.58 21.17
CA ARG A 203 12.29 -10.07 19.81
C ARG A 203 11.82 -8.65 19.75
N ASN A 204 12.59 -7.84 19.11
CA ASN A 204 12.30 -6.43 18.93
C ASN A 204 12.95 -5.91 17.64
N ASP A 205 12.37 -4.89 17.07
CA ASP A 205 13.02 -4.06 16.08
C ASP A 205 13.19 -2.63 16.61
N THR A 206 14.29 -2.01 16.25
CA THR A 206 14.60 -0.63 16.67
C THR A 206 15.01 0.16 15.46
N SER A 207 14.35 1.28 15.21
CA SER A 207 14.71 2.21 14.15
C SER A 207 15.09 3.58 14.71
N PHE A 208 16.04 4.22 14.04
CA PHE A 208 16.48 5.59 14.28
C PHE A 208 15.95 6.48 13.16
N ASN A 209 15.42 7.66 13.53
CA ASN A 209 14.76 8.55 12.60
C ASN A 209 15.36 9.95 12.68
N LEU A 210 15.46 10.60 11.53
CA LEU A 210 15.77 12.02 11.37
C LEU A 210 14.75 12.64 10.44
N ASP A 211 14.14 13.73 10.82
CA ASP A 211 13.31 14.59 9.98
C ASP A 211 13.75 16.04 10.18
N SER A 212 14.33 16.66 9.17
CA SER A 212 14.84 18.04 9.23
C SER A 212 14.34 18.82 8.02
N THR A 213 13.75 19.97 8.27
CA THR A 213 13.20 20.86 7.24
C THR A 213 13.43 22.31 7.62
N GLY A 214 13.41 23.20 6.64
CA GLY A 214 13.53 24.64 6.84
C GLY A 214 14.04 25.38 5.61
N PRO A 215 14.21 26.70 5.69
CA PRO A 215 14.84 27.50 4.65
C PRO A 215 16.36 27.28 4.64
N ILE A 216 16.97 27.27 3.43
CA ILE A 216 18.43 27.26 3.25
C ILE A 216 18.99 28.67 3.24
N THR A 217 18.34 29.57 2.51
CA THR A 217 18.69 30.98 2.43
C THR A 217 17.57 31.82 3.01
N ASP A 218 16.74 32.35 2.24
CA ASP A 218 15.46 32.94 2.57
C ASP A 218 14.35 31.91 2.24
N GLU A 219 13.11 32.29 2.27
CA GLU A 219 11.99 31.41 1.94
C GLU A 219 11.97 30.96 0.46
N SER A 220 12.94 31.41 -0.36
CA SER A 220 13.02 31.03 -1.77
C SER A 220 13.59 29.63 -2.00
N VAL A 221 14.38 29.09 -1.07
CA VAL A 221 14.93 27.75 -1.16
C VAL A 221 14.74 27.02 0.16
N LEU A 222 13.87 26.03 0.14
CA LEU A 222 13.55 25.20 1.31
C LEU A 222 14.13 23.79 1.12
N TYR A 223 14.44 23.14 2.24
CA TYR A 223 14.90 21.74 2.23
C TYR A 223 14.06 20.86 3.15
N ARG A 224 14.04 19.57 2.87
CA ARG A 224 13.66 18.52 3.82
C ARG A 224 14.56 17.30 3.61
N VAL A 225 15.05 16.75 4.70
CA VAL A 225 15.82 15.50 4.73
C VAL A 225 15.20 14.57 5.75
N LEU A 226 14.87 13.38 5.29
CA LEU A 226 14.33 12.31 6.10
C LEU A 226 15.27 11.12 6.03
N ALA A 227 15.59 10.53 7.18
CA ALA A 227 16.34 9.30 7.26
C ALA A 227 15.74 8.38 8.30
N GLN A 228 15.54 7.11 7.94
CA GLN A 228 15.13 6.06 8.87
C GLN A 228 16.07 4.88 8.68
N TYR A 229 16.64 4.37 9.75
CA TYR A 229 17.52 3.23 9.71
C TYR A 229 17.15 2.21 10.78
N THR A 230 16.87 1.00 10.34
CA THR A 230 16.65 -0.19 11.19
C THR A 230 17.84 -1.12 10.97
N PRO A 231 18.84 -1.12 11.88
CA PRO A 231 20.11 -1.84 11.68
C PRO A 231 19.96 -3.36 11.76
N SER A 232 19.01 -3.82 12.55
CA SER A 232 18.62 -5.23 12.68
C SER A 232 17.31 -5.26 13.44
N GLY A 233 16.25 -5.68 12.79
CA GLY A 233 14.94 -5.84 13.38
C GLY A 233 14.57 -7.30 13.47
N ASP A 234 14.34 -7.80 14.67
CA ASP A 234 13.80 -9.14 14.86
C ASP A 234 12.31 -9.16 14.50
N HIS A 235 11.96 -9.93 13.49
CA HIS A 235 10.57 -10.26 13.26
C HIS A 235 10.02 -11.11 14.41
N PHE A 236 8.69 -11.17 14.61
CA PHE A 236 8.11 -12.02 15.65
C PHE A 236 8.34 -13.54 15.43
N GLN A 237 8.79 -13.94 14.26
CA GLN A 237 9.13 -15.32 13.90
C GLN A 237 10.63 -15.62 14.11
N ASP A 238 10.93 -16.85 14.53
CA ASP A 238 12.31 -17.32 14.79
C ASP A 238 13.20 -17.20 13.54
N GLY A 239 14.36 -16.56 13.71
CA GLY A 239 15.39 -16.46 12.66
C GLY A 239 15.06 -15.55 11.49
N ARG A 240 14.01 -14.71 11.61
CA ARG A 240 13.71 -13.67 10.63
C ARG A 240 14.19 -12.32 11.13
N GLU A 241 15.07 -11.71 10.38
CA GLU A 241 15.63 -10.38 10.66
C GLU A 241 15.37 -9.46 9.46
N ILE A 242 15.25 -8.16 9.72
CA ILE A 242 15.08 -7.13 8.70
C ILE A 242 16.06 -6.00 9.00
N GLU A 243 16.88 -5.66 8.00
CA GLU A 243 17.66 -4.44 7.96
C GLU A 243 17.04 -3.52 6.90
N GLU A 244 16.80 -2.26 7.26
CA GLU A 244 16.16 -1.31 6.32
C GLU A 244 16.76 0.07 6.48
N LEU A 245 17.07 0.72 5.35
CA LEU A 245 17.45 2.13 5.25
C LEU A 245 16.49 2.84 4.31
N LEU A 246 15.90 3.93 4.75
CA LEU A 246 15.19 4.91 3.94
C LEU A 246 15.91 6.25 4.04
N LEU A 247 16.28 6.80 2.91
CA LEU A 247 16.79 8.17 2.76
C LEU A 247 15.90 8.90 1.78
N ASP A 248 15.44 10.09 2.15
CA ASP A 248 14.58 10.93 1.32
C ASP A 248 15.03 12.39 1.49
N ALA A 249 15.36 13.04 0.38
CA ALA A 249 15.82 14.42 0.37
C ALA A 249 15.07 15.21 -0.70
N ALA A 250 14.48 16.32 -0.30
CA ALA A 250 13.75 17.22 -1.18
C ALA A 250 14.22 18.66 -1.00
N LEU A 251 14.24 19.39 -2.11
CA LEU A 251 14.39 20.84 -2.14
C LEU A 251 13.10 21.44 -2.71
N SER A 252 12.76 22.65 -2.30
CA SER A 252 11.72 23.46 -2.93
C SER A 252 12.34 24.79 -3.34
N PHE A 253 12.24 25.10 -4.61
CA PHE A 253 12.65 26.38 -5.16
C PHE A 253 11.38 27.20 -5.47
N GLU A 254 11.19 28.26 -4.72
CA GLU A 254 10.08 29.20 -4.88
C GLU A 254 10.53 30.34 -5.80
N LEU A 255 10.21 30.25 -7.10
CA LEU A 255 10.62 31.19 -8.13
C LEU A 255 9.56 32.29 -8.30
N GLY A 256 9.67 33.35 -7.50
CA GLY A 256 8.63 34.36 -7.37
C GLY A 256 7.38 33.78 -6.70
N GLU A 257 6.21 34.44 -6.91
CA GLU A 257 4.93 34.01 -6.31
C GLU A 257 4.23 32.89 -7.08
N ASN A 258 4.72 32.55 -8.26
CA ASN A 258 3.94 31.74 -9.22
C ASN A 258 4.53 30.38 -9.54
N THR A 259 5.79 30.10 -9.16
CA THR A 259 6.44 28.86 -9.60
C THR A 259 7.16 28.16 -8.46
N THR A 260 6.78 26.92 -8.21
CA THR A 260 7.49 26.02 -7.30
C THR A 260 8.11 24.89 -8.11
N ILE A 261 9.40 24.61 -7.91
CA ILE A 261 10.09 23.45 -8.46
C ILE A 261 10.61 22.63 -7.27
N LEU A 262 10.18 21.36 -7.20
CA LEU A 262 10.47 20.46 -6.07
C LEU A 262 11.17 19.20 -6.58
N PRO A 263 12.52 19.21 -6.75
CA PRO A 263 13.29 18.01 -6.93
C PRO A 263 13.36 17.19 -5.63
N ARG A 264 13.31 15.85 -5.79
CA ARG A 264 13.36 14.88 -4.69
C ARG A 264 14.20 13.69 -5.09
N PHE A 265 14.94 13.16 -4.14
CA PHE A 265 15.70 11.94 -4.23
C PHE A 265 15.30 11.01 -3.09
N GLU A 266 14.98 9.75 -3.41
CA GLU A 266 14.67 8.72 -2.41
C GLU A 266 15.53 7.48 -2.68
N ARG A 267 16.09 6.90 -1.62
CA ARG A 267 16.78 5.61 -1.62
C ARG A 267 16.22 4.73 -0.53
N THR A 268 15.86 3.51 -0.90
CA THR A 268 15.45 2.45 0.04
C THR A 268 16.32 1.24 -0.17
N ASP A 269 16.99 0.78 0.88
CA ASP A 269 17.72 -0.49 0.89
C ASP A 269 17.10 -1.38 1.95
N ARG A 270 16.66 -2.56 1.56
CA ARG A 270 16.04 -3.53 2.47
C ARG A 270 16.68 -4.88 2.28
N LYS A 271 17.14 -5.43 3.38
CA LYS A 271 17.62 -6.80 3.48
C LYS A 271 16.82 -7.54 4.53
N ARG A 272 16.39 -8.75 4.21
CA ARG A 272 15.78 -9.66 5.16
C ARG A 272 16.54 -10.97 5.17
N THR A 273 16.68 -11.55 6.34
CA THR A 273 16.99 -12.95 6.55
C THR A 273 15.72 -13.70 6.89
N GLY A 274 15.62 -14.95 6.50
CA GLY A 274 14.37 -15.67 6.59
C GLY A 274 13.40 -15.31 5.47
N GLY A 275 12.64 -16.27 5.00
CA GLY A 275 11.81 -16.19 3.80
C GLY A 275 10.70 -15.14 3.83
N SER A 276 10.10 -14.92 2.68
CA SER A 276 9.09 -13.88 2.41
C SER A 276 7.70 -14.14 2.97
N GLY A 277 7.58 -14.66 4.19
CA GLY A 277 6.28 -14.82 4.85
C GLY A 277 5.49 -16.04 4.44
N TYR A 278 6.13 -17.04 3.90
CA TYR A 278 5.50 -18.34 3.68
C TYR A 278 5.66 -19.23 4.90
N ALA A 279 4.64 -20.02 5.17
CA ALA A 279 4.67 -21.16 6.05
C ALA A 279 4.67 -20.84 7.54
N ASP A 280 3.61 -20.32 7.96
CA ASP A 280 3.46 -19.91 9.35
C ASP A 280 2.61 -20.87 10.17
N GLY A 281 2.19 -21.95 9.59
CA GLY A 281 1.48 -23.03 10.28
C GLY A 281 1.12 -24.14 9.31
N VAL A 282 1.47 -25.36 9.68
CA VAL A 282 1.01 -26.56 9.01
C VAL A 282 -0.17 -27.10 9.79
N PHE A 283 -1.24 -27.39 9.09
CA PHE A 283 -2.48 -27.88 9.69
C PHE A 283 -2.78 -29.29 9.24
N GLU A 284 -3.39 -30.08 10.12
CA GLU A 284 -4.05 -31.31 9.71
C GLU A 284 -5.15 -30.94 8.71
N SER A 285 -4.85 -30.99 7.42
CA SER A 285 -5.83 -30.87 6.38
C SER A 285 -6.23 -32.26 5.92
N THR A 286 -7.50 -32.55 6.00
CA THR A 286 -8.08 -33.73 5.34
C THR A 286 -8.40 -33.35 3.89
N PHE A 287 -7.39 -33.16 3.05
CA PHE A 287 -7.55 -32.86 1.61
C PHE A 287 -8.26 -33.98 0.82
N ALA A 288 -8.40 -35.15 1.39
CA ALA A 288 -9.03 -36.31 0.74
C ALA A 288 -10.56 -36.33 0.80
N SER A 289 -11.21 -35.43 1.55
CA SER A 289 -12.65 -35.53 1.82
C SER A 289 -13.51 -34.40 1.26
N GLY A 290 -12.94 -33.36 0.68
CA GLY A 290 -13.70 -32.18 0.25
C GLY A 290 -14.34 -31.38 1.40
N GLU A 291 -13.98 -31.67 2.65
CA GLU A 291 -14.43 -30.90 3.81
C GLU A 291 -13.58 -29.65 4.00
N VAL A 292 -14.24 -28.51 4.12
CA VAL A 292 -13.61 -27.23 4.47
C VAL A 292 -13.03 -27.31 5.87
N THR A 293 -11.72 -27.30 6.00
CA THR A 293 -11.04 -27.37 7.30
C THR A 293 -11.20 -26.06 8.05
N THR A 294 -11.85 -26.09 9.21
CA THR A 294 -11.99 -24.92 10.08
C THR A 294 -10.88 -24.94 11.12
N TYR A 295 -9.96 -23.94 11.03
CA TYR A 295 -8.87 -23.82 12.03
C TYR A 295 -9.42 -23.43 13.38
N GLY A 296 -9.37 -24.37 14.32
CA GLY A 296 -9.82 -24.17 15.69
C GLY A 296 -8.71 -24.03 16.73
N LYS A 297 -7.48 -24.39 16.39
CA LYS A 297 -6.34 -24.38 17.33
C LYS A 297 -5.49 -23.12 17.13
N PRO A 298 -4.95 -22.53 18.22
CA PRO A 298 -3.98 -21.46 18.12
C PRO A 298 -2.74 -21.90 17.33
N ILE A 299 -2.26 -21.02 16.46
CA ILE A 299 -1.03 -21.19 15.71
C ILE A 299 0.13 -20.76 16.60
N ASN A 300 1.28 -21.39 16.49
CA ASN A 300 2.50 -20.85 17.10
C ASN A 300 3.09 -19.80 16.15
N ARG A 301 2.76 -18.53 16.39
CA ARG A 301 3.15 -17.39 15.55
C ARG A 301 4.67 -17.16 15.53
N GLY A 302 5.39 -17.62 16.55
CA GLY A 302 6.83 -17.49 16.63
C GLY A 302 7.61 -18.47 15.75
N LYS A 303 6.98 -19.49 15.19
CA LYS A 303 7.68 -20.50 14.39
C LYS A 303 7.84 -20.07 12.93
N TYR A 304 8.99 -20.41 12.36
CA TYR A 304 9.34 -20.17 11.00
C TYR A 304 9.79 -21.47 10.31
N TYR A 305 9.28 -21.73 9.12
CA TYR A 305 9.49 -23.00 8.40
C TYR A 305 10.45 -22.88 7.22
N GLY A 306 11.03 -21.71 7.00
CA GLY A 306 12.05 -21.49 6.00
C GLY A 306 13.43 -21.96 6.45
N SER A 307 14.46 -21.28 5.99
CA SER A 307 15.85 -21.61 6.23
C SER A 307 16.62 -20.39 6.79
N PRO A 308 17.64 -20.60 7.64
CA PRO A 308 18.50 -19.52 8.09
C PRO A 308 19.36 -18.89 6.96
N ILE A 309 19.43 -19.54 5.82
CA ILE A 309 20.12 -19.00 4.63
C ILE A 309 19.15 -18.37 3.62
N ASP A 310 17.86 -18.34 3.90
CA ASP A 310 16.93 -17.57 3.11
C ASP A 310 17.33 -16.10 3.14
N VAL A 311 17.30 -15.46 1.98
CA VAL A 311 17.67 -14.06 1.84
C VAL A 311 16.74 -13.37 0.86
N GLY A 312 16.41 -12.12 1.15
CA GLY A 312 15.74 -11.25 0.22
C GLY A 312 16.31 -9.85 0.34
N GLU A 313 16.78 -9.32 -0.78
CA GLU A 313 17.34 -7.98 -0.90
C GLU A 313 16.51 -7.19 -1.89
N ASN A 314 16.24 -5.94 -1.57
CA ASN A 314 15.56 -5.01 -2.44
C ASN A 314 16.21 -3.63 -2.28
N GLU A 315 16.70 -3.09 -3.36
CA GLU A 315 17.27 -1.77 -3.45
C GLU A 315 16.44 -0.95 -4.44
N SER A 316 15.95 0.22 -4.02
CA SER A 316 15.21 1.12 -4.89
C SER A 316 15.78 2.52 -4.80
N THR A 317 16.00 3.15 -5.94
CA THR A 317 16.44 4.54 -6.05
C THR A 317 15.45 5.29 -6.94
N SER A 318 14.96 6.42 -6.45
CA SER A 318 14.01 7.26 -7.16
C SER A 318 14.50 8.70 -7.20
N ALA A 319 14.42 9.32 -8.37
CA ALA A 319 14.61 10.75 -8.55
C ALA A 319 13.36 11.35 -9.19
N SER A 320 12.81 12.41 -8.61
CA SER A 320 11.61 13.05 -9.13
C SER A 320 11.72 14.57 -9.12
N VAL A 321 10.93 15.21 -9.97
CA VAL A 321 10.78 16.67 -10.02
C VAL A 321 9.30 16.99 -10.20
N LEU A 322 8.73 17.69 -9.22
CA LEU A 322 7.39 18.27 -9.32
C LEU A 322 7.51 19.76 -9.60
N ILE A 323 6.87 20.22 -10.67
CA ILE A 323 6.80 21.63 -11.05
C ILE A 323 5.33 22.06 -10.93
N LYS A 324 5.09 23.17 -10.26
CA LYS A 324 3.80 23.85 -10.23
C LYS A 324 4.00 25.29 -10.69
N HIS A 325 3.16 25.74 -11.60
CA HIS A 325 3.22 27.08 -12.14
C HIS A 325 1.82 27.68 -12.25
N GLN A 326 1.60 28.79 -11.56
CA GLN A 326 0.40 29.61 -11.68
C GLN A 326 0.54 30.51 -12.93
N ILE A 327 -0.12 30.14 -14.03
CA ILE A 327 -0.03 30.85 -15.32
C ILE A 327 -0.81 32.17 -15.25
N ALA A 328 -1.98 32.12 -14.62
CA ALA A 328 -2.86 33.24 -14.36
C ALA A 328 -3.69 32.95 -13.11
N GLU A 329 -4.48 33.92 -12.62
CA GLU A 329 -5.28 33.77 -11.39
C GLU A 329 -6.09 32.45 -11.35
N ASP A 330 -6.69 32.06 -12.47
CA ASP A 330 -7.54 30.86 -12.58
C ASP A 330 -6.89 29.69 -13.33
N TRP A 331 -5.59 29.78 -13.71
CA TRP A 331 -4.95 28.78 -14.55
C TRP A 331 -3.62 28.30 -13.97
N LYS A 332 -3.51 26.99 -13.77
CA LYS A 332 -2.33 26.32 -13.22
C LYS A 332 -1.81 25.25 -14.17
N LEU A 333 -0.50 25.08 -14.17
CA LEU A 333 0.20 23.96 -14.79
C LEU A 333 0.88 23.16 -13.69
N ALA A 334 0.71 21.84 -13.70
CA ALA A 334 1.52 20.93 -12.88
C ALA A 334 2.19 19.90 -13.78
N ALA A 335 3.48 19.65 -13.54
CA ALA A 335 4.23 18.59 -14.22
C ALA A 335 4.99 17.78 -13.17
N ASN A 336 4.90 16.47 -13.23
CA ASN A 336 5.59 15.56 -12.33
C ASN A 336 6.33 14.52 -13.16
N PHE A 337 7.63 14.39 -12.92
CA PHE A 337 8.49 13.38 -13.52
C PHE A 337 9.14 12.56 -12.44
N ARG A 338 9.24 11.24 -12.65
CA ARG A 338 9.99 10.32 -11.78
C ARG A 338 10.72 9.30 -12.62
N HIS A 339 11.99 9.12 -12.30
CA HIS A 339 12.79 7.97 -12.69
C HIS A 339 13.00 7.08 -11.47
N ASN A 340 12.81 5.78 -11.63
CA ASN A 340 13.00 4.79 -10.56
C ASN A 340 13.77 3.59 -11.08
N GLU A 341 14.77 3.16 -10.33
CA GLU A 341 15.50 1.92 -10.53
C GLU A 341 15.31 1.02 -9.32
N THR A 342 15.05 -0.25 -9.56
CA THR A 342 14.86 -1.23 -8.49
C THR A 342 15.58 -2.52 -8.84
N THR A 343 16.44 -2.98 -7.93
CA THR A 343 17.06 -4.29 -7.99
C THR A 343 16.55 -5.16 -6.86
N SER A 344 16.16 -6.38 -7.16
CA SER A 344 15.69 -7.35 -6.18
C SER A 344 16.33 -8.70 -6.36
N ASN A 345 16.60 -9.38 -5.25
CA ASN A 345 17.15 -10.74 -5.24
C ASN A 345 16.58 -11.50 -4.05
N ALA A 346 16.09 -12.72 -4.25
CA ALA A 346 15.63 -13.56 -3.17
C ALA A 346 15.86 -15.05 -3.44
N LEU A 347 16.28 -15.73 -2.40
CA LEU A 347 16.39 -17.18 -2.33
C LEU A 347 15.64 -17.63 -1.08
N ASP A 348 14.59 -18.39 -1.26
CA ASP A 348 13.71 -18.84 -0.18
C ASP A 348 13.55 -20.36 -0.22
N LEU A 349 13.52 -20.98 0.95
CA LEU A 349 13.12 -22.37 1.14
C LEU A 349 11.72 -22.39 1.77
N TYR A 350 10.72 -22.82 1.03
CA TYR A 350 9.34 -22.80 1.50
C TYR A 350 8.68 -24.18 1.41
N ILE A 351 7.60 -24.38 2.18
CA ILE A 351 6.85 -25.64 2.16
C ILE A 351 6.30 -25.86 0.76
N SER A 352 6.63 -27.01 0.17
CA SER A 352 6.09 -27.46 -1.10
C SER A 352 4.64 -27.92 -0.94
N ASP A 353 3.90 -27.98 -2.04
CA ASP A 353 2.48 -28.30 -2.02
C ASP A 353 2.14 -29.73 -1.55
N SER A 354 0.84 -30.01 -1.40
CA SER A 354 0.22 -31.12 -0.69
C SER A 354 0.54 -32.52 -1.22
N SER A 355 0.96 -32.71 -2.46
CA SER A 355 1.22 -34.03 -3.02
C SER A 355 2.35 -34.78 -2.28
N ALA A 356 3.19 -34.02 -1.59
CA ALA A 356 4.25 -34.55 -0.75
C ALA A 356 3.78 -34.94 0.68
N LEU A 357 2.64 -34.39 1.16
CA LEU A 357 2.07 -34.68 2.47
C LEU A 357 1.28 -35.99 2.48
N GLU A 358 0.64 -36.38 1.38
CA GLU A 358 -0.17 -37.59 1.32
C GLU A 358 0.62 -38.86 1.66
N ASN A 359 1.93 -38.86 1.37
CA ASN A 359 2.82 -39.98 1.67
C ASN A 359 3.46 -39.93 3.06
N GLU A 360 3.35 -38.82 3.78
CA GLU A 360 4.04 -38.55 5.06
C GLU A 360 3.07 -38.20 6.20
N VAL A 361 1.75 -38.23 5.94
CA VAL A 361 0.70 -38.04 6.97
C VAL A 361 0.89 -39.08 8.08
N GLY A 362 1.28 -38.61 9.25
CA GLY A 362 1.60 -39.42 10.42
C GLY A 362 3.06 -39.34 10.88
N LYS A 363 3.96 -38.72 10.10
CA LYS A 363 5.38 -38.59 10.47
C LYS A 363 5.77 -37.17 10.97
N ASP A 364 4.85 -36.21 11.04
CA ASP A 364 5.11 -34.82 11.43
C ASP A 364 6.19 -34.15 10.54
N LEU A 365 6.37 -34.60 9.33
CA LEU A 365 7.34 -34.04 8.39
C LEU A 365 6.63 -33.46 7.16
N VAL A 366 7.05 -32.25 6.78
CA VAL A 366 6.63 -31.60 5.54
C VAL A 366 7.85 -31.31 4.67
N ASN A 367 7.68 -31.43 3.35
CA ASN A 367 8.73 -31.15 2.41
C ASN A 367 8.83 -29.65 2.10
N ARG A 368 10.05 -29.19 1.85
CA ARG A 368 10.33 -27.84 1.40
C ARG A 368 11.04 -27.87 0.07
N LYS A 369 10.85 -26.83 -0.73
CA LYS A 369 11.55 -26.64 -2.00
C LYS A 369 12.13 -25.24 -2.09
N TRP A 370 13.23 -25.14 -2.84
CA TRP A 370 13.88 -23.87 -3.12
C TRP A 370 13.14 -23.08 -4.19
N VAL A 371 13.07 -21.77 -4.00
CA VAL A 371 12.70 -20.80 -5.01
C VAL A 371 13.74 -19.69 -5.06
N TYR A 372 14.09 -19.32 -6.27
CA TYR A 372 14.94 -18.17 -6.56
C TYR A 372 14.16 -17.16 -7.39
N SER A 373 14.35 -15.88 -7.11
CA SER A 373 13.85 -14.81 -7.97
C SER A 373 14.79 -13.61 -7.92
N ALA A 374 14.99 -12.99 -9.07
CA ALA A 374 15.77 -11.76 -9.22
C ALA A 374 15.06 -10.82 -10.18
N GLY A 375 15.17 -9.52 -9.93
CA GLY A 375 14.61 -8.48 -10.78
C GLY A 375 15.55 -7.30 -10.90
N ASP A 376 15.55 -6.67 -12.07
CA ASP A 376 16.28 -5.45 -12.38
C ASP A 376 15.33 -4.61 -13.25
N ASP A 377 14.71 -3.61 -12.65
CA ASP A 377 13.58 -2.87 -13.20
C ASP A 377 13.89 -1.38 -13.24
N SER A 378 13.61 -0.74 -14.37
CA SER A 378 13.76 0.70 -14.58
C SER A 378 12.44 1.29 -15.07
N TYR A 379 12.04 2.43 -14.52
CA TYR A 379 10.77 3.08 -14.81
C TYR A 379 10.95 4.58 -15.02
N ASN A 380 10.34 5.09 -16.08
CA ASN A 380 10.16 6.53 -16.32
C ASN A 380 8.67 6.85 -16.26
N LEU A 381 8.30 7.77 -15.40
CA LEU A 381 6.92 8.20 -15.22
C LEU A 381 6.82 9.70 -15.42
N PHE A 382 5.82 10.11 -16.15
CA PHE A 382 5.56 11.52 -16.45
C PHE A 382 4.07 11.80 -16.34
N ASP A 383 3.72 12.89 -15.68
CA ASP A 383 2.36 13.45 -15.64
C ASP A 383 2.45 14.95 -15.86
N ILE A 384 1.69 15.47 -16.82
CA ILE A 384 1.50 16.90 -16.99
C ILE A 384 0.01 17.18 -17.04
N ASN A 385 -0.43 18.18 -16.30
CA ASN A 385 -1.81 18.60 -16.32
C ASN A 385 -1.94 20.12 -16.26
N PHE A 386 -3.04 20.56 -16.85
CA PHE A 386 -3.44 21.93 -16.96
C PHE A 386 -4.81 22.10 -16.34
N GLU A 387 -4.90 22.87 -15.28
CA GLU A 387 -6.11 23.13 -14.50
C GLU A 387 -6.56 24.56 -14.77
N GLY A 388 -7.85 24.77 -14.98
CA GLY A 388 -8.37 26.12 -15.21
C GLY A 388 -9.81 26.31 -14.78
N LYS A 389 -10.16 27.53 -14.40
CA LYS A 389 -11.53 27.93 -14.05
C LYS A 389 -12.04 28.93 -15.07
N VAL A 390 -13.25 28.69 -15.59
CA VAL A 390 -13.92 29.56 -16.57
C VAL A 390 -15.38 29.71 -16.17
N GLU A 391 -15.91 30.88 -16.36
CA GLU A 391 -17.34 31.15 -16.15
C GLU A 391 -18.03 31.47 -17.50
N THR A 392 -19.16 30.80 -17.74
CA THR A 392 -20.02 31.05 -18.89
C THR A 392 -21.42 31.45 -18.37
N GLY A 393 -21.63 32.74 -18.22
CA GLY A 393 -22.83 33.27 -17.58
C GLY A 393 -22.86 32.86 -16.08
N SER A 394 -23.86 32.07 -15.67
CA SER A 394 -23.98 31.55 -14.29
C SER A 394 -23.36 30.17 -14.09
N ILE A 395 -22.78 29.59 -15.13
CA ILE A 395 -22.17 28.27 -15.13
C ILE A 395 -20.66 28.43 -14.86
N LYS A 396 -20.17 27.72 -13.85
CA LYS A 396 -18.74 27.68 -13.53
C LYS A 396 -18.17 26.35 -13.99
N HIS A 397 -17.11 26.41 -14.76
CA HIS A 397 -16.35 25.26 -15.23
C HIS A 397 -15.02 25.19 -14.46
N HIS A 398 -14.68 24.02 -13.96
CA HIS A 398 -13.36 23.72 -13.40
C HIS A 398 -12.76 22.59 -14.23
N LEU A 399 -11.93 22.98 -15.17
CA LEU A 399 -11.36 22.15 -16.22
C LEU A 399 -10.03 21.55 -15.79
N LEU A 400 -9.79 20.32 -16.19
CA LEU A 400 -8.51 19.64 -16.06
C LEU A 400 -8.24 18.86 -17.35
N ALA A 401 -7.14 19.16 -18.03
CA ALA A 401 -6.65 18.38 -19.15
C ALA A 401 -5.24 17.88 -18.83
N GLY A 402 -4.93 16.65 -19.22
CA GLY A 402 -3.59 16.14 -18.90
C GLY A 402 -3.18 14.94 -19.74
N TYR A 403 -1.91 14.59 -19.54
CA TYR A 403 -1.23 13.50 -20.18
C TYR A 403 -0.35 12.77 -19.17
N ASN A 404 -0.54 11.44 -19.05
CA ASN A 404 0.36 10.57 -18.30
C ASN A 404 1.09 9.65 -19.28
N TYR A 405 2.34 9.40 -18.97
CA TYR A 405 3.18 8.47 -19.68
C TYR A 405 3.96 7.61 -18.67
N ARG A 406 4.06 6.32 -18.95
CA ARG A 406 4.89 5.39 -18.20
C ARG A 406 5.63 4.51 -19.18
N ASP A 407 6.93 4.39 -18.98
CA ASP A 407 7.81 3.50 -19.71
C ASP A 407 8.54 2.61 -18.72
N MET A 408 8.56 1.31 -18.96
CA MET A 408 9.08 0.31 -18.05
C MET A 408 9.95 -0.67 -18.80
N ASP A 409 11.16 -0.87 -18.29
CA ASP A 409 12.08 -1.96 -18.67
C ASP A 409 12.25 -2.89 -17.47
N ILE A 410 11.76 -4.11 -17.60
CA ILE A 410 11.68 -5.10 -16.53
C ILE A 410 12.48 -6.31 -16.93
N LYS A 411 13.42 -6.73 -16.10
CA LYS A 411 14.19 -7.98 -16.27
C LYS A 411 13.95 -8.86 -15.06
N PHE A 412 13.21 -9.91 -15.24
CA PHE A 412 12.82 -10.78 -14.15
C PHE A 412 13.20 -12.24 -14.40
N ALA A 413 13.90 -12.83 -13.44
CA ALA A 413 14.18 -14.24 -13.37
C ALA A 413 13.42 -14.89 -12.22
N ARG A 414 12.88 -16.05 -12.45
CA ARG A 414 12.30 -16.89 -11.39
C ARG A 414 12.48 -18.35 -11.72
N SER A 415 12.93 -19.12 -10.75
CA SER A 415 13.06 -20.55 -10.86
C SER A 415 12.59 -21.26 -9.58
N PHE A 416 12.10 -22.47 -9.78
CA PHE A 416 11.62 -23.32 -8.71
C PHE A 416 12.36 -24.65 -8.79
N GLN A 417 12.77 -25.19 -7.65
CA GLN A 417 13.14 -26.60 -7.57
C GLN A 417 11.90 -27.44 -7.97
N ASP A 418 12.11 -28.46 -8.79
CA ASP A 418 11.07 -29.41 -9.11
C ASP A 418 10.52 -30.07 -7.82
N SER A 419 9.20 -30.21 -7.71
CA SER A 419 8.57 -30.76 -6.52
C SER A 419 8.94 -32.23 -6.29
N ALA A 420 9.08 -33.02 -7.35
CA ALA A 420 9.50 -34.41 -7.24
C ALA A 420 10.96 -34.54 -6.77
N ASP A 421 11.83 -33.62 -7.20
CA ASP A 421 13.22 -33.55 -6.76
C ASP A 421 13.37 -33.03 -5.34
N ALA A 422 12.38 -32.30 -4.82
CA ALA A 422 12.40 -31.74 -3.48
C ALA A 422 12.01 -32.76 -2.41
N VAL A 423 11.30 -33.83 -2.76
CA VAL A 423 10.80 -34.84 -1.81
C VAL A 423 11.95 -35.43 -0.98
N GLY A 424 11.84 -35.33 0.33
CA GLY A 424 12.79 -35.87 1.30
C GLY A 424 14.16 -35.18 1.35
N LYS A 425 14.41 -34.11 0.57
CA LYS A 425 15.71 -33.42 0.58
C LYS A 425 15.81 -32.37 1.69
N ASN A 426 14.75 -31.62 1.95
CA ASN A 426 14.70 -30.59 2.98
C ASN A 426 13.46 -30.74 3.86
N PRO A 427 13.21 -31.89 4.48
CA PRO A 427 12.08 -32.08 5.37
C PRO A 427 12.20 -31.20 6.62
N ILE A 428 11.05 -30.78 7.16
CA ILE A 428 10.99 -30.05 8.42
C ILE A 428 9.82 -30.58 9.27
N SER A 429 9.98 -30.60 10.59
CA SER A 429 8.89 -30.95 11.48
C SER A 429 7.81 -29.87 11.47
N ALA A 430 6.57 -30.30 11.28
CA ALA A 430 5.42 -29.40 11.32
C ALA A 430 5.13 -28.90 12.75
N SER A 431 5.34 -29.74 13.75
CA SER A 431 5.09 -29.38 15.15
C SER A 431 6.26 -28.66 15.83
N ASN A 432 7.49 -28.94 15.40
CA ASN A 432 8.71 -28.33 15.97
C ASN A 432 9.75 -28.03 14.88
N PRO A 433 9.54 -27.00 14.05
CA PRO A 433 10.49 -26.64 12.98
C PRO A 433 11.82 -26.19 13.58
N ASP A 434 12.91 -26.81 13.14
CA ASP A 434 14.28 -26.52 13.56
C ASP A 434 15.07 -25.71 12.53
N GLN A 435 14.45 -25.41 11.38
CA GLN A 435 15.00 -24.63 10.28
C GLN A 435 16.27 -25.24 9.62
N GLN A 436 16.61 -26.48 9.91
CA GLN A 436 17.78 -27.12 9.31
C GLN A 436 17.61 -27.30 7.80
N VAL A 437 18.70 -27.13 7.09
CA VAL A 437 18.81 -27.39 5.65
C VAL A 437 19.61 -28.66 5.46
N THR A 438 18.97 -29.71 4.96
CA THR A 438 19.59 -31.04 4.78
C THR A 438 19.98 -31.30 3.33
N GLY A 439 19.36 -30.63 2.38
CA GLY A 439 19.64 -30.77 0.94
C GLY A 439 20.26 -29.51 0.35
N PRO A 440 21.11 -29.65 -0.68
CA PRO A 440 21.76 -28.53 -1.34
C PRO A 440 20.75 -27.65 -2.10
N ILE A 441 21.16 -26.42 -2.41
CA ILE A 441 20.50 -25.62 -3.45
C ILE A 441 20.72 -26.34 -4.78
N PRO A 442 19.68 -26.59 -5.59
CA PRO A 442 19.82 -27.26 -6.87
C PRO A 442 20.76 -26.53 -7.82
N ASP A 443 21.57 -27.29 -8.57
CA ASP A 443 22.43 -26.71 -9.60
C ASP A 443 21.59 -25.96 -10.65
N GLY A 444 22.05 -24.77 -11.03
CA GLY A 444 21.35 -23.93 -12.02
C GLY A 444 20.10 -23.20 -11.51
N LEU A 445 19.66 -23.41 -10.27
CA LEU A 445 18.49 -22.69 -9.73
C LEU A 445 18.70 -21.17 -9.72
N VAL A 446 19.87 -20.72 -9.29
CA VAL A 446 20.23 -19.29 -9.18
C VAL A 446 20.79 -18.71 -10.50
N ASP A 447 20.96 -19.55 -11.52
CA ASP A 447 21.45 -19.15 -12.85
C ASP A 447 20.30 -18.99 -13.86
N SER A 448 19.05 -18.95 -13.38
CA SER A 448 17.89 -18.79 -14.26
C SER A 448 17.99 -17.50 -15.06
N PRO A 449 17.87 -17.55 -16.40
CA PRO A 449 17.97 -16.35 -17.21
C PRO A 449 16.80 -15.42 -16.95
N ALA A 450 17.11 -14.13 -16.87
CA ALA A 450 16.06 -13.10 -16.79
C ALA A 450 15.30 -13.02 -18.12
N LYS A 451 13.98 -12.85 -18.00
CA LYS A 451 13.09 -12.59 -19.13
C LYS A 451 12.87 -11.07 -19.22
N PRO A 452 13.40 -10.40 -20.26
CA PRO A 452 13.17 -8.99 -20.44
C PRO A 452 11.72 -8.74 -20.93
N ARG A 453 11.11 -7.70 -20.37
CA ARG A 453 9.84 -7.19 -20.77
C ARG A 453 9.87 -5.66 -20.80
N THR A 454 9.29 -5.06 -21.81
CA THR A 454 9.02 -3.63 -21.87
C THR A 454 7.52 -3.38 -21.81
N GLN A 455 7.14 -2.28 -21.19
CA GLN A 455 5.74 -1.85 -21.17
C GLN A 455 5.69 -0.32 -21.26
N THR A 456 4.83 0.16 -22.13
CA THR A 456 4.55 1.59 -22.28
C THR A 456 3.07 1.84 -22.06
N ASP A 457 2.73 2.76 -21.17
CA ASP A 457 1.36 3.22 -20.97
C ASP A 457 1.22 4.69 -21.33
N THR A 458 0.14 5.00 -22.00
CA THR A 458 -0.26 6.35 -22.38
C THR A 458 -1.68 6.62 -21.91
N ASN A 459 -1.91 7.77 -21.29
CA ASN A 459 -3.23 8.22 -20.89
C ASN A 459 -3.37 9.73 -21.19
N ILE A 460 -4.34 10.08 -22.04
CA ILE A 460 -4.72 11.47 -22.34
C ILE A 460 -6.10 11.69 -21.77
N TYR A 461 -6.28 12.68 -20.92
CA TYR A 461 -7.54 12.89 -20.23
C TYR A 461 -8.01 14.33 -20.21
N LEU A 462 -9.33 14.47 -20.12
CA LEU A 462 -10.05 15.73 -19.92
C LEU A 462 -11.14 15.52 -18.89
N LYS A 463 -11.22 16.40 -17.89
CA LYS A 463 -12.33 16.45 -16.92
C LYS A 463 -12.88 17.88 -16.87
N ASP A 464 -14.20 17.99 -16.70
CA ASP A 464 -14.89 19.24 -16.40
C ASP A 464 -15.82 19.05 -15.19
N ARG A 465 -15.71 19.94 -14.25
CA ARG A 465 -16.62 20.07 -13.11
C ARG A 465 -17.49 21.29 -13.32
N ILE A 466 -18.68 21.05 -13.83
CA ILE A 466 -19.67 22.07 -14.24
C ILE A 466 -20.57 22.38 -13.04
N SER A 467 -20.44 23.55 -12.45
CA SER A 467 -21.26 23.99 -11.31
C SER A 467 -22.37 24.96 -11.75
N ILE A 468 -23.61 24.59 -11.42
CA ILE A 468 -24.81 25.37 -11.73
C ILE A 468 -25.60 25.50 -10.42
N GLY A 469 -25.53 26.66 -9.77
CA GLY A 469 -26.12 26.86 -8.44
C GLY A 469 -25.53 25.88 -7.43
N ASN A 470 -26.37 25.02 -6.86
CA ASN A 470 -26.01 24.02 -5.85
C ASN A 470 -25.63 22.65 -6.46
N THR A 471 -25.66 22.51 -7.75
CA THR A 471 -25.37 21.25 -8.46
C THR A 471 -24.02 21.31 -9.14
N THR A 472 -23.16 20.33 -8.92
CA THR A 472 -21.93 20.15 -9.69
C THR A 472 -22.01 18.83 -10.45
N ILE A 473 -21.83 18.89 -11.78
CA ILE A 473 -21.70 17.73 -12.67
C ILE A 473 -20.22 17.58 -12.99
N ALA A 474 -19.65 16.44 -12.69
CA ALA A 474 -18.27 16.10 -13.04
C ALA A 474 -18.29 15.08 -14.19
N ALA A 475 -17.73 15.43 -15.33
CA ALA A 475 -17.61 14.55 -16.49
C ALA A 475 -16.14 14.38 -16.86
N GLY A 476 -15.73 13.16 -17.14
CA GLY A 476 -14.37 12.81 -17.55
C GLY A 476 -14.36 11.95 -18.81
N LEU A 477 -13.34 12.16 -19.63
CA LEU A 477 -13.03 11.37 -20.82
C LEU A 477 -11.53 11.11 -20.86
N ALA A 478 -11.13 9.89 -21.17
CA ALA A 478 -9.73 9.55 -21.35
C ALA A 478 -9.55 8.53 -22.48
N TYR A 479 -8.47 8.69 -23.22
CA TYR A 479 -7.93 7.64 -24.09
C TYR A 479 -6.74 7.01 -23.38
N VAL A 480 -6.82 5.68 -23.18
CA VAL A 480 -5.77 4.88 -22.53
C VAL A 480 -5.21 3.88 -23.53
N LYS A 481 -3.89 3.71 -23.53
CA LYS A 481 -3.20 2.72 -24.36
C LYS A 481 -2.09 2.07 -23.55
N GLN A 482 -1.93 0.76 -23.69
CA GLN A 482 -0.82 -0.01 -23.14
C GLN A 482 -0.23 -0.90 -24.23
N ASP A 483 1.07 -0.75 -24.47
CA ASP A 483 1.86 -1.62 -25.33
C ASP A 483 2.82 -2.44 -24.46
N GLN A 484 2.92 -3.74 -24.70
CA GLN A 484 3.81 -4.66 -23.97
C GLN A 484 4.58 -5.51 -24.97
N GLU A 485 5.86 -5.73 -24.69
CA GLU A 485 6.71 -6.71 -25.38
C GLU A 485 7.43 -7.58 -24.35
N GLU A 486 7.46 -8.87 -24.56
CA GLU A 486 8.12 -9.82 -23.67
C GLU A 486 8.88 -10.86 -24.49
N LEU A 487 10.11 -11.16 -24.08
CA LEU A 487 10.91 -12.25 -24.66
C LEU A 487 10.60 -13.56 -23.93
N SER A 488 10.02 -14.51 -24.64
CA SER A 488 9.77 -15.87 -24.14
C SER A 488 10.24 -16.91 -25.13
N SER A 489 11.05 -17.88 -24.65
CA SER A 489 11.56 -18.99 -25.46
C SER A 489 12.31 -18.55 -26.74
N GLY A 490 12.92 -17.35 -26.73
CA GLY A 490 13.65 -16.81 -27.88
C GLY A 490 12.79 -16.07 -28.90
N GLU A 491 11.49 -15.94 -28.66
CA GLU A 491 10.56 -15.16 -29.46
C GLU A 491 10.06 -13.94 -28.68
N THR A 492 9.96 -12.80 -29.37
CA THR A 492 9.34 -11.60 -28.80
C THR A 492 7.86 -11.59 -29.09
N ILE A 493 7.04 -11.52 -28.07
CA ILE A 493 5.59 -11.43 -28.17
C ILE A 493 5.18 -10.04 -27.77
N ALA A 494 4.47 -9.36 -28.67
CA ALA A 494 3.92 -8.04 -28.45
C ALA A 494 2.41 -8.11 -28.26
N SER A 495 1.89 -7.29 -27.34
CA SER A 495 0.46 -7.07 -27.15
C SER A 495 0.17 -5.59 -27.01
N SER A 496 -0.93 -5.14 -27.55
CA SER A 496 -1.37 -3.75 -27.49
C SER A 496 -2.85 -3.71 -27.12
N PHE A 497 -3.18 -2.90 -26.13
CA PHE A 497 -4.55 -2.68 -25.69
C PHE A 497 -4.82 -1.18 -25.63
N ASP A 498 -5.98 -0.76 -26.11
CA ASP A 498 -6.44 0.63 -25.98
C ASP A 498 -7.95 0.68 -25.72
N ASP A 499 -8.39 1.75 -25.06
CA ASP A 499 -9.82 2.02 -24.85
C ASP A 499 -10.05 3.52 -24.63
N THR A 500 -11.31 3.93 -24.83
CA THR A 500 -11.81 5.26 -24.47
C THR A 500 -12.72 5.15 -23.27
N LEU A 501 -12.26 5.68 -22.15
CA LEU A 501 -12.95 5.63 -20.85
C LEU A 501 -13.72 6.93 -20.63
N TRP A 502 -14.82 6.82 -19.89
CA TRP A 502 -15.57 7.99 -19.45
C TRP A 502 -16.12 7.78 -18.03
N ASP A 503 -16.25 8.86 -17.31
CA ASP A 503 -16.95 8.89 -16.00
C ASP A 503 -17.94 10.04 -15.95
N LEU A 504 -18.95 9.91 -15.09
CA LEU A 504 -19.94 10.94 -14.84
C LEU A 504 -20.31 10.93 -13.38
N GLY A 505 -20.23 12.07 -12.73
CA GLY A 505 -20.64 12.26 -11.34
C GLY A 505 -21.55 13.48 -11.20
N VAL A 506 -22.45 13.44 -10.24
CA VAL A 506 -23.26 14.58 -9.83
C VAL A 506 -23.13 14.76 -8.33
N VAL A 507 -22.82 15.95 -7.88
CA VAL A 507 -22.83 16.36 -6.48
C VAL A 507 -23.89 17.45 -6.30
N GLN A 508 -24.86 17.20 -5.46
CA GLN A 508 -25.91 18.13 -5.10
C GLN A 508 -25.69 18.64 -3.69
N LYS A 509 -25.44 19.93 -3.53
CA LYS A 509 -25.45 20.61 -2.23
C LYS A 509 -26.89 20.77 -1.77
N ILE A 510 -27.29 20.00 -0.76
CA ILE A 510 -28.64 20.09 -0.17
C ILE A 510 -28.72 21.36 0.69
N ASN A 511 -27.68 21.62 1.44
CA ASN A 511 -27.48 22.83 2.23
C ASN A 511 -25.95 23.07 2.40
N ARG A 512 -25.57 23.98 3.27
CA ARG A 512 -24.16 24.27 3.54
C ARG A 512 -23.39 23.06 4.06
N ASP A 513 -24.05 22.20 4.82
CA ASP A 513 -23.39 21.15 5.61
C ASP A 513 -23.49 19.77 4.94
N ILE A 514 -24.42 19.56 4.00
CA ILE A 514 -24.75 18.24 3.42
C ILE A 514 -24.70 18.26 1.91
N ASN A 515 -23.92 17.34 1.34
CA ASN A 515 -23.88 17.00 -0.08
C ASN A 515 -24.37 15.56 -0.31
N VAL A 516 -25.14 15.37 -1.38
CA VAL A 516 -25.50 14.05 -1.91
C VAL A 516 -24.80 13.90 -3.26
N PHE A 517 -24.28 12.71 -3.56
CA PHE A 517 -23.64 12.46 -4.82
C PHE A 517 -24.06 11.14 -5.44
N ALA A 518 -23.98 11.07 -6.76
CA ALA A 518 -24.09 9.85 -7.54
C ALA A 518 -22.99 9.85 -8.59
N THR A 519 -22.32 8.70 -8.79
CA THR A 519 -21.20 8.59 -9.74
C THR A 519 -21.23 7.26 -10.46
N TYR A 520 -20.92 7.30 -11.75
CA TYR A 520 -20.56 6.19 -12.60
C TYR A 520 -19.10 6.33 -13.04
N SER A 521 -18.31 5.24 -12.94
CA SER A 521 -16.93 5.22 -13.44
C SER A 521 -16.55 3.84 -13.95
N ARG A 522 -15.59 3.83 -14.88
CA ARG A 522 -15.08 2.59 -15.50
C ARG A 522 -13.66 2.28 -15.02
N ALA A 523 -13.35 0.98 -14.93
CA ALA A 523 -12.00 0.44 -14.81
C ALA A 523 -11.61 -0.23 -16.12
N TYR A 524 -10.31 -0.24 -16.40
CA TYR A 524 -9.70 -0.87 -17.56
C TYR A 524 -8.38 -1.50 -17.12
N GLU A 525 -8.27 -2.81 -17.26
CA GLU A 525 -7.08 -3.57 -16.88
C GLU A 525 -6.67 -4.50 -18.03
N PRO A 526 -5.59 -4.20 -18.76
CA PRO A 526 -5.03 -5.07 -19.78
C PRO A 526 -4.61 -6.43 -19.19
N VAL A 527 -4.79 -7.49 -19.95
CA VAL A 527 -4.30 -8.82 -19.58
C VAL A 527 -2.77 -8.82 -19.62
N LYS A 528 -2.13 -9.29 -18.56
CA LYS A 528 -0.66 -9.30 -18.48
C LYS A 528 -0.05 -10.17 -19.56
N GLY A 529 0.87 -9.61 -20.34
CA GLY A 529 1.51 -10.25 -21.50
C GLY A 529 2.14 -11.60 -21.15
N ARG A 530 2.83 -11.69 -19.98
CA ARG A 530 3.41 -12.95 -19.51
C ARG A 530 2.38 -14.08 -19.36
N TYR A 531 1.16 -13.78 -18.93
CA TYR A 531 0.12 -14.82 -18.78
C TYR A 531 -0.37 -15.29 -20.14
N ILE A 532 -0.45 -14.37 -21.11
CA ILE A 532 -0.79 -14.72 -22.49
C ILE A 532 0.28 -15.66 -23.06
N ILE A 533 1.55 -15.37 -22.82
CA ILE A 533 2.70 -16.11 -23.32
C ILE A 533 2.82 -17.48 -22.65
N GLU A 534 2.80 -17.50 -21.31
CA GLU A 534 3.04 -18.72 -20.55
C GLU A 534 1.85 -19.70 -20.59
N TYR A 535 0.64 -19.18 -20.72
CA TYR A 535 -0.58 -19.97 -20.52
C TYR A 535 -1.65 -19.75 -21.60
N GLY A 536 -1.40 -18.92 -22.59
CA GLY A 536 -2.37 -18.58 -23.62
C GLY A 536 -2.52 -19.65 -24.72
N ASN A 537 -1.65 -20.65 -24.75
CA ASN A 537 -1.65 -21.73 -25.75
C ASN A 537 -1.72 -21.20 -27.20
N GLY A 538 -1.00 -20.10 -27.48
CA GLY A 538 -0.98 -19.43 -28.79
C GLY A 538 -2.17 -18.49 -29.05
N LYS A 539 -3.11 -18.35 -28.13
CA LYS A 539 -4.18 -17.36 -28.20
C LYS A 539 -3.64 -15.98 -27.79
N THR A 540 -3.88 -14.97 -28.61
CA THR A 540 -3.41 -13.58 -28.39
C THR A 540 -4.54 -12.54 -28.39
N ASP A 541 -5.77 -12.93 -28.69
CA ASP A 541 -6.95 -12.09 -28.83
C ASP A 541 -7.73 -11.86 -27.52
N TYR A 542 -7.01 -11.78 -26.39
CA TYR A 542 -7.61 -11.47 -25.09
C TYR A 542 -8.13 -10.04 -25.05
N LYS A 543 -9.34 -9.88 -24.52
CA LYS A 543 -9.92 -8.55 -24.26
C LYS A 543 -9.40 -8.01 -22.92
N PRO A 544 -9.28 -6.71 -22.77
CA PRO A 544 -9.04 -6.11 -21.47
C PRO A 544 -10.13 -6.51 -20.47
N VAL A 545 -9.75 -6.60 -19.21
CA VAL A 545 -10.72 -6.73 -18.12
C VAL A 545 -11.35 -5.36 -17.90
N GLU A 546 -12.65 -5.28 -17.95
CA GLU A 546 -13.41 -4.07 -17.74
C GLU A 546 -14.16 -4.11 -16.41
N GLY A 547 -14.32 -2.96 -15.76
CA GLY A 547 -15.14 -2.82 -14.57
C GLY A 547 -16.05 -1.61 -14.64
N ASN A 548 -17.28 -1.75 -14.14
CA ASN A 548 -18.20 -0.63 -13.97
C ASN A 548 -18.47 -0.43 -12.49
N ASN A 549 -18.44 0.83 -12.06
CA ASN A 549 -18.70 1.21 -10.68
C ASN A 549 -19.81 2.25 -10.63
N TYR A 550 -20.79 1.99 -9.78
CA TYR A 550 -21.90 2.88 -9.47
C TYR A 550 -21.84 3.22 -8.00
N GLU A 551 -21.88 4.50 -7.66
CA GLU A 551 -21.92 4.97 -6.28
C GLU A 551 -23.07 5.95 -6.07
N LEU A 552 -23.69 5.86 -4.90
CA LEU A 552 -24.66 6.82 -4.38
C LEU A 552 -24.30 7.10 -2.93
N GLY A 553 -24.09 8.37 -2.57
CA GLY A 553 -23.67 8.67 -1.22
C GLY A 553 -24.12 10.03 -0.71
N ILE A 554 -23.92 10.20 0.58
CA ILE A 554 -24.13 11.44 1.31
C ILE A 554 -22.87 11.74 2.12
N LYS A 555 -22.45 13.00 2.11
CA LYS A 555 -21.35 13.52 2.94
C LYS A 555 -21.83 14.76 3.68
N GLY A 556 -21.41 14.91 4.91
CA GLY A 556 -21.81 16.09 5.67
C GLY A 556 -21.00 16.35 6.92
N ASP A 557 -21.04 17.63 7.31
CA ASP A 557 -20.58 18.16 8.57
C ASP A 557 -21.80 18.54 9.42
N LEU A 558 -22.12 17.70 10.36
CA LEU A 558 -23.32 17.74 11.15
C LEU A 558 -23.03 18.20 12.57
N LEU A 559 -24.08 18.49 13.35
CA LEU A 559 -23.97 18.87 14.77
C LEU A 559 -23.01 20.04 15.01
N ASN A 560 -23.13 21.10 14.20
CA ASN A 560 -22.21 22.25 14.19
C ASN A 560 -20.75 21.83 13.93
N ASN A 561 -20.54 20.97 12.95
CA ASN A 561 -19.27 20.35 12.54
C ASN A 561 -18.61 19.46 13.64
N ASN A 562 -19.35 19.03 14.66
CA ASN A 562 -18.83 18.06 15.62
C ASN A 562 -18.89 16.61 15.07
N LEU A 563 -19.72 16.37 14.06
CA LEU A 563 -19.80 15.09 13.37
C LEU A 563 -19.57 15.29 11.87
N THR A 564 -18.47 14.78 11.38
CA THR A 564 -18.20 14.59 9.95
C THR A 564 -18.56 13.17 9.58
N ALA A 565 -19.38 12.97 8.55
CA ALA A 565 -19.78 11.64 8.13
C ALA A 565 -19.91 11.52 6.60
N ALA A 566 -19.54 10.35 6.09
CA ALA A 566 -19.78 9.92 4.72
C ALA A 566 -20.43 8.54 4.74
N VAL A 567 -21.50 8.37 3.98
CA VAL A 567 -22.15 7.08 3.74
C VAL A 567 -22.24 6.87 2.24
N THR A 568 -21.74 5.73 1.76
CA THR A 568 -21.71 5.39 0.33
C THR A 568 -22.31 4.00 0.11
N LEU A 569 -23.28 3.92 -0.78
CA LEU A 569 -23.73 2.67 -1.40
C LEU A 569 -22.94 2.48 -2.70
N PHE A 570 -22.43 1.29 -2.93
CA PHE A 570 -21.71 0.98 -4.15
C PHE A 570 -22.18 -0.33 -4.79
N ALA A 571 -22.01 -0.39 -6.10
CA ALA A 571 -22.16 -1.60 -6.90
C ALA A 571 -21.09 -1.61 -7.99
N LEU A 572 -20.24 -2.63 -8.00
CA LEU A 572 -19.20 -2.83 -9.00
C LEU A 572 -19.44 -4.15 -9.72
N ASP A 573 -19.12 -4.17 -11.00
CA ASP A 573 -18.99 -5.41 -11.75
C ASP A 573 -17.65 -5.48 -12.50
N ARG A 574 -17.23 -6.69 -12.87
CA ARG A 574 -16.08 -6.94 -13.70
C ARG A 574 -16.45 -7.94 -14.79
N SER A 575 -16.01 -7.61 -16.01
CA SER A 575 -16.21 -8.42 -17.20
C SER A 575 -14.87 -8.84 -17.80
N ASN A 576 -14.89 -9.89 -18.62
CA ASN A 576 -13.73 -10.42 -19.32
C ASN A 576 -12.58 -10.85 -18.39
N SER A 577 -12.88 -11.29 -17.18
CA SER A 577 -11.87 -11.76 -16.22
C SER A 577 -11.12 -12.96 -16.78
N THR A 578 -9.85 -13.06 -16.44
CA THR A 578 -9.04 -14.24 -16.75
C THR A 578 -8.92 -15.15 -15.53
N LYS A 579 -8.88 -16.47 -15.75
CA LYS A 579 -8.56 -17.46 -14.73
C LYS A 579 -7.60 -18.50 -15.28
N PHE A 580 -6.79 -19.07 -14.39
CA PHE A 580 -5.97 -20.23 -14.75
C PHE A 580 -6.80 -21.50 -14.60
N ASN A 581 -6.76 -22.34 -15.61
CA ASN A 581 -7.36 -23.66 -15.61
C ASN A 581 -6.27 -24.72 -15.79
N ARG A 582 -6.38 -25.83 -15.08
CA ARG A 582 -5.46 -26.95 -15.23
C ARG A 582 -6.10 -27.99 -16.13
N GLY A 583 -5.69 -28.00 -17.41
CA GLY A 583 -6.05 -29.00 -18.39
C GLY A 583 -5.13 -30.24 -18.33
N ASP A 584 -5.37 -31.21 -19.21
CA ASP A 584 -4.56 -32.42 -19.31
C ASP A 584 -3.11 -32.13 -19.74
N ASP A 585 -2.90 -31.06 -20.51
CA ASP A 585 -1.59 -30.61 -21.04
C ASP A 585 -0.89 -29.58 -20.18
N GLY A 586 -1.45 -29.22 -19.00
CA GLY A 586 -0.89 -28.22 -18.09
C GLY A 586 -1.84 -27.07 -17.78
N TRP A 587 -1.27 -25.94 -17.33
CA TRP A 587 -2.04 -24.74 -17.04
C TRP A 587 -2.36 -23.95 -18.31
N GLU A 588 -3.59 -23.49 -18.43
CA GLU A 588 -4.03 -22.60 -19.51
C GLU A 588 -4.70 -21.34 -18.96
N LEU A 589 -4.59 -20.23 -19.70
CA LEU A 589 -5.26 -18.97 -19.41
C LEU A 589 -6.62 -18.95 -20.13
N LEU A 590 -7.69 -19.00 -19.36
CA LEU A 590 -9.05 -18.84 -19.87
C LEU A 590 -9.55 -17.43 -19.63
N GLN A 591 -10.25 -16.87 -20.61
CA GLN A 591 -11.02 -15.64 -20.46
C GLN A 591 -12.50 -15.96 -20.32
N LEU A 592 -13.13 -15.38 -19.29
CA LEU A 592 -14.55 -15.50 -19.02
C LEU A 592 -15.29 -14.36 -19.71
N ASP A 593 -16.03 -14.67 -20.76
CA ASP A 593 -16.81 -13.67 -21.48
C ASP A 593 -17.93 -13.07 -20.63
N GLY A 594 -18.11 -11.75 -20.75
CA GLY A 594 -19.17 -11.01 -20.08
C GLY A 594 -18.91 -10.78 -18.60
N LYS A 595 -19.95 -10.49 -17.84
CA LYS A 595 -19.90 -10.21 -16.41
C LYS A 595 -19.48 -11.46 -15.64
N SER A 596 -18.32 -11.42 -15.04
CA SER A 596 -17.70 -12.57 -14.35
C SER A 596 -17.61 -12.39 -12.83
N PHE A 597 -17.72 -11.15 -12.33
CA PHE A 597 -17.65 -10.84 -10.90
C PHE A 597 -18.53 -9.64 -10.56
N GLU A 598 -19.13 -9.64 -9.38
CA GLU A 598 -19.83 -8.48 -8.84
C GLU A 598 -19.51 -8.26 -7.36
N SER A 599 -19.56 -6.99 -6.94
CA SER A 599 -19.41 -6.55 -5.57
C SER A 599 -20.37 -5.41 -5.29
N LYS A 600 -21.08 -5.47 -4.18
CA LYS A 600 -21.99 -4.41 -3.73
C LYS A 600 -21.94 -4.27 -2.22
N GLY A 601 -22.20 -3.07 -1.75
CA GLY A 601 -22.13 -2.84 -0.32
C GLY A 601 -22.45 -1.44 0.14
N VAL A 602 -22.10 -1.24 1.40
CA VAL A 602 -22.26 0.04 2.11
C VAL A 602 -20.96 0.35 2.81
N GLU A 603 -20.51 1.58 2.71
CA GLU A 603 -19.37 2.13 3.45
C GLU A 603 -19.82 3.31 4.30
N VAL A 604 -19.31 3.38 5.52
CA VAL A 604 -19.57 4.48 6.46
C VAL A 604 -18.25 4.90 7.07
N ASP A 605 -17.87 6.16 6.85
CA ASP A 605 -16.73 6.78 7.54
C ASP A 605 -17.28 7.96 8.34
N ALA A 606 -16.90 8.07 9.61
CA ALA A 606 -17.35 9.14 10.48
C ALA A 606 -16.29 9.54 11.49
N ALA A 607 -16.16 10.84 11.73
CA ALA A 607 -15.37 11.39 12.83
C ALA A 607 -16.28 12.24 13.72
N MET A 608 -16.28 11.96 15.04
CA MET A 608 -17.13 12.64 16.01
C MET A 608 -16.31 13.24 17.13
N TYR A 609 -16.50 14.54 17.35
CA TYR A 609 -15.99 15.29 18.50
C TYR A 609 -17.09 15.41 19.55
N PHE A 610 -17.06 14.54 20.56
CA PHE A 610 -18.02 14.58 21.67
C PHE A 610 -17.75 15.75 22.62
N SER A 611 -16.49 16.13 22.71
CA SER A 611 -16.02 17.29 23.49
C SER A 611 -14.62 17.69 22.97
N PRO A 612 -14.08 18.85 23.40
CA PRO A 612 -12.68 19.23 23.10
C PRO A 612 -11.64 18.21 23.55
N LYS A 613 -12.02 17.31 24.45
CA LYS A 613 -11.12 16.27 25.02
C LYS A 613 -11.38 14.86 24.48
N PHE A 614 -12.46 14.62 23.79
CA PHE A 614 -12.82 13.27 23.35
C PHE A 614 -13.36 13.25 21.93
N ASN A 615 -12.67 12.53 21.08
CA ASN A 615 -13.11 12.28 19.70
C ASN A 615 -13.02 10.79 19.35
N SER A 616 -13.78 10.39 18.33
CA SER A 616 -13.80 9.04 17.79
C SER A 616 -13.87 9.08 16.28
N SER A 617 -13.13 8.19 15.61
CA SER A 617 -13.29 7.92 14.19
C SER A 617 -13.78 6.48 13.97
N LEU A 618 -14.75 6.32 13.08
CA LEU A 618 -15.37 5.06 12.71
C LEU A 618 -15.18 4.83 11.22
N SER A 619 -14.73 3.63 10.85
CA SER A 619 -14.80 3.14 9.47
C SER A 619 -15.54 1.80 9.48
N TYR A 620 -16.57 1.65 8.65
CA TYR A 620 -17.36 0.43 8.50
C TYR A 620 -17.57 0.12 7.04
N ALA A 621 -17.45 -1.15 6.67
CA ALA A 621 -17.83 -1.65 5.36
C ALA A 621 -18.67 -2.93 5.48
N TYR A 622 -19.75 -2.98 4.72
CA TYR A 622 -20.42 -4.20 4.32
C TYR A 622 -20.09 -4.48 2.85
N THR A 623 -19.54 -5.67 2.55
CA THR A 623 -19.12 -6.05 1.20
C THR A 623 -19.66 -7.44 0.86
N ASP A 624 -20.54 -7.52 -0.14
CA ASP A 624 -21.02 -8.76 -0.74
C ASP A 624 -20.40 -8.87 -2.14
N ALA A 625 -19.33 -9.67 -2.25
CA ALA A 625 -18.51 -9.80 -3.44
C ALA A 625 -18.37 -11.27 -3.84
N HIS A 626 -18.69 -11.61 -5.08
CA HIS A 626 -18.68 -13.01 -5.55
C HIS A 626 -18.53 -13.13 -7.06
N ASP A 627 -18.07 -14.30 -7.50
CA ASP A 627 -18.08 -14.68 -8.91
C ASP A 627 -19.51 -14.93 -9.40
N THR A 628 -19.82 -14.46 -10.61
CA THR A 628 -21.14 -14.63 -11.24
C THR A 628 -21.20 -15.80 -12.21
N VAL A 629 -20.03 -16.38 -12.54
CA VAL A 629 -19.86 -17.51 -13.46
C VAL A 629 -18.80 -18.48 -12.92
N GLY A 630 -18.80 -19.70 -13.44
CA GLY A 630 -17.84 -20.74 -13.05
C GLY A 630 -18.30 -21.56 -11.84
N ASP A 631 -17.41 -22.39 -11.33
CA ASP A 631 -17.69 -23.35 -10.25
C ASP A 631 -17.90 -22.65 -8.90
N ASP A 632 -17.26 -21.48 -8.71
CA ASP A 632 -17.35 -20.66 -7.51
C ASP A 632 -18.49 -19.62 -7.55
N LYS A 633 -19.44 -19.78 -8.48
CA LYS A 633 -20.57 -18.86 -8.62
C LYS A 633 -21.35 -18.68 -7.32
N GLY A 634 -21.46 -17.42 -6.87
CA GLY A 634 -22.18 -17.04 -5.66
C GLY A 634 -21.39 -17.27 -4.36
N VAL A 635 -20.17 -17.79 -4.44
CA VAL A 635 -19.28 -17.91 -3.28
C VAL A 635 -18.65 -16.55 -2.99
N GLN A 636 -18.64 -16.15 -1.72
CA GLN A 636 -18.00 -14.90 -1.28
C GLN A 636 -16.53 -14.90 -1.70
N SER A 637 -16.09 -13.79 -2.28
CA SER A 637 -14.72 -13.60 -2.74
C SER A 637 -13.70 -13.88 -1.64
N ASN A 638 -12.60 -14.55 -2.02
CA ASN A 638 -11.55 -14.92 -1.10
C ASN A 638 -11.03 -13.73 -0.31
N ASN A 639 -10.71 -13.99 0.95
CA ASN A 639 -10.15 -13.04 1.91
C ASN A 639 -10.97 -11.73 2.06
N THR A 640 -12.27 -11.78 1.75
CA THR A 640 -13.19 -10.63 1.83
C THR A 640 -14.24 -10.86 2.92
N PRO A 641 -14.14 -10.22 4.09
CA PRO A 641 -15.17 -10.31 5.12
C PRO A 641 -16.43 -9.54 4.68
N LYS A 642 -17.62 -10.06 5.01
CA LYS A 642 -18.87 -9.33 4.77
C LYS A 642 -18.98 -8.07 5.60
N HIS A 643 -18.46 -8.08 6.82
CA HIS A 643 -18.48 -6.92 7.73
C HIS A 643 -17.08 -6.66 8.24
N ALA A 644 -16.63 -5.43 8.12
CA ALA A 644 -15.39 -4.91 8.71
C ALA A 644 -15.71 -3.60 9.44
N VAL A 645 -15.20 -3.47 10.67
CA VAL A 645 -15.39 -2.28 11.52
C VAL A 645 -14.05 -1.90 12.12
N SER A 646 -13.72 -0.63 12.08
CA SER A 646 -12.65 -0.02 12.85
C SER A 646 -13.16 1.20 13.58
N LEU A 647 -12.90 1.29 14.87
CA LEU A 647 -13.23 2.43 15.72
C LEU A 647 -11.95 2.86 16.45
N TRP A 648 -11.60 4.14 16.32
CA TRP A 648 -10.46 4.72 17.02
C TRP A 648 -10.94 5.89 17.88
N ASN A 649 -10.61 5.85 19.16
CA ASN A 649 -11.02 6.84 20.15
C ASN A 649 -9.81 7.51 20.74
N ASN A 650 -9.85 8.83 20.87
CA ASN A 650 -8.80 9.63 21.51
C ASN A 650 -9.38 10.39 22.69
N TYR A 651 -8.67 10.38 23.80
CA TYR A 651 -9.01 11.15 25.00
C TYR A 651 -7.81 12.00 25.45
N THR A 652 -7.98 13.30 25.40
CA THR A 652 -7.00 14.29 25.89
C THR A 652 -7.22 14.54 27.37
N PHE A 653 -6.33 14.03 28.22
CA PHE A 653 -6.40 14.21 29.66
C PHE A 653 -6.06 15.67 30.03
N ASP A 654 -4.92 16.14 29.57
CA ASP A 654 -4.47 17.55 29.70
C ASP A 654 -3.71 18.00 28.44
N LYS A 655 -3.06 19.16 28.49
CA LYS A 655 -2.33 19.72 27.34
C LYS A 655 -1.18 18.86 26.83
N ASN A 656 -0.68 17.93 27.64
CA ASN A 656 0.51 17.13 27.34
C ASN A 656 0.20 15.63 27.22
N ILE A 657 -0.86 15.14 27.88
CA ILE A 657 -1.15 13.72 27.99
C ILE A 657 -2.44 13.38 27.26
N SER A 658 -2.39 12.36 26.43
CA SER A 658 -3.57 11.78 25.78
C SER A 658 -3.50 10.26 25.74
N PHE A 659 -4.66 9.64 25.55
CA PHE A 659 -4.84 8.19 25.48
C PHE A 659 -5.65 7.83 24.25
N ALA A 660 -5.41 6.64 23.69
CA ALA A 660 -6.22 6.11 22.61
C ALA A 660 -6.70 4.69 22.87
N LEU A 661 -7.83 4.35 22.27
CA LEU A 661 -8.40 3.01 22.23
C LEU A 661 -8.86 2.71 20.81
N GLY A 662 -8.20 1.78 20.15
CA GLY A 662 -8.59 1.20 18.87
C GLY A 662 -9.36 -0.09 19.05
N LEU A 663 -10.46 -0.28 18.33
CA LEU A 663 -11.26 -1.50 18.32
C LEU A 663 -11.52 -1.94 16.88
N ARG A 664 -11.28 -3.22 16.57
CA ARG A 664 -11.44 -3.78 15.23
C ARG A 664 -12.26 -5.07 15.27
N TYR A 665 -13.16 -5.20 14.32
CA TYR A 665 -13.93 -6.42 14.11
C TYR A 665 -14.01 -6.75 12.61
N GLU A 666 -13.82 -8.01 12.29
CA GLU A 666 -14.17 -8.57 10.98
C GLU A 666 -15.01 -9.83 11.14
N SER A 667 -16.00 -9.99 10.26
CA SER A 667 -16.76 -11.22 10.15
C SER A 667 -15.91 -12.36 9.59
N GLU A 668 -16.40 -13.59 9.67
CA GLU A 668 -15.76 -14.72 9.03
C GLU A 668 -15.64 -14.51 7.50
N ARG A 669 -14.63 -15.14 6.90
CA ARG A 669 -14.34 -15.09 5.48
C ARG A 669 -13.72 -16.38 4.99
N ASN A 670 -13.79 -16.63 3.69
CA ASN A 670 -13.06 -17.72 3.05
C ASN A 670 -11.73 -17.21 2.48
N ASP A 671 -10.74 -18.08 2.38
CA ASP A 671 -9.50 -17.82 1.67
C ASP A 671 -9.01 -19.14 1.05
N GLY A 672 -9.35 -19.35 -0.22
CA GLY A 672 -9.31 -20.67 -0.85
C GLY A 672 -10.23 -21.66 -0.10
N ASP A 673 -9.69 -22.81 0.23
CA ASP A 673 -10.40 -23.86 1.00
C ASP A 673 -10.48 -23.57 2.50
N TYR A 674 -9.91 -22.44 2.98
CA TYR A 674 -9.87 -22.09 4.38
C TYR A 674 -11.04 -21.22 4.81
N LYS A 675 -11.62 -21.52 5.95
CA LYS A 675 -12.59 -20.66 6.63
C LYS A 675 -11.92 -19.93 7.80
N ILE A 676 -11.66 -18.64 7.63
CA ILE A 676 -11.08 -17.78 8.65
C ILE A 676 -12.21 -17.24 9.52
N LYS A 677 -12.15 -17.53 10.82
CA LYS A 677 -13.18 -17.13 11.79
C LYS A 677 -13.21 -15.62 12.00
N SER A 678 -14.38 -15.11 12.37
CA SER A 678 -14.53 -13.74 12.83
C SER A 678 -13.62 -13.45 14.03
N TYR A 679 -13.17 -12.20 14.15
CA TYR A 679 -12.32 -11.78 15.23
C TYR A 679 -12.65 -10.38 15.73
N PHE A 680 -12.22 -10.14 16.96
CA PHE A 680 -12.19 -8.82 17.58
C PHE A 680 -10.79 -8.59 18.15
N GLU A 681 -10.21 -7.44 17.85
CA GLU A 681 -8.92 -6.98 18.35
C GLU A 681 -9.03 -5.59 18.94
N ALA A 682 -8.16 -5.28 19.90
CA ALA A 682 -8.10 -3.97 20.54
C ALA A 682 -6.66 -3.49 20.61
N ASP A 683 -6.49 -2.17 20.46
CA ASP A 683 -5.22 -1.45 20.57
C ASP A 683 -5.37 -0.37 21.64
N VAL A 684 -4.31 -0.07 22.37
CA VAL A 684 -4.30 1.02 23.36
C VAL A 684 -3.06 1.89 23.17
N GLY A 685 -3.22 3.18 23.35
CA GLY A 685 -2.14 4.16 23.23
C GLY A 685 -2.09 5.11 24.41
N ALA A 686 -0.89 5.53 24.80
CA ALA A 686 -0.62 6.63 25.73
C ALA A 686 0.44 7.54 25.12
N TYR A 687 0.18 8.83 25.14
CA TYR A 687 1.02 9.83 24.48
C TYR A 687 1.36 10.94 25.46
N TYR A 688 2.62 11.40 25.38
CA TYR A 688 3.09 12.56 26.08
C TYR A 688 3.75 13.49 25.07
N LYS A 689 3.22 14.71 24.92
CA LYS A 689 3.69 15.69 23.96
C LYS A 689 3.99 17.02 24.65
N THR A 690 5.15 17.57 24.37
CA THR A 690 5.59 18.92 24.74
C THR A 690 6.14 19.62 23.51
N ASP A 691 6.64 20.84 23.66
CA ASP A 691 7.28 21.55 22.56
C ASP A 691 8.55 20.81 22.08
N ASP A 692 9.29 20.17 23.01
CA ASP A 692 10.55 19.47 22.71
C ASP A 692 10.41 17.96 22.52
N TRP A 693 9.37 17.34 23.06
CA TRP A 693 9.25 15.87 23.10
C TRP A 693 7.90 15.34 22.64
N ASP A 694 7.95 14.36 21.78
CA ASP A 694 6.82 13.45 21.51
C ASP A 694 7.19 12.05 21.96
N VAL A 695 6.45 11.52 22.93
CA VAL A 695 6.59 10.14 23.42
C VAL A 695 5.27 9.41 23.19
N ALA A 696 5.34 8.25 22.55
CA ALA A 696 4.17 7.40 22.35
C ALA A 696 4.47 5.97 22.80
N LEU A 697 3.54 5.40 23.56
CA LEU A 697 3.51 3.98 23.91
C LEU A 697 2.21 3.40 23.36
N VAL A 698 2.30 2.58 22.34
CA VAL A 698 1.14 1.96 21.68
C VAL A 698 1.25 0.44 21.78
N VAL A 699 0.22 -0.20 22.29
CA VAL A 699 0.13 -1.66 22.32
C VAL A 699 -0.93 -2.11 21.35
N ASN A 700 -0.50 -2.67 20.20
CA ASN A 700 -1.39 -3.29 19.23
C ASN A 700 -1.72 -4.71 19.65
N ASN A 701 -2.94 -5.16 19.29
CA ASN A 701 -3.46 -6.47 19.66
C ASN A 701 -3.29 -6.75 21.17
N VAL A 702 -3.76 -5.82 22.03
CA VAL A 702 -3.55 -5.86 23.48
C VAL A 702 -4.09 -7.14 24.12
N LEU A 703 -5.11 -7.75 23.50
CA LEU A 703 -5.71 -9.03 23.92
C LEU A 703 -4.89 -10.26 23.50
N ASP A 704 -3.77 -10.06 22.78
CA ASP A 704 -2.95 -11.11 22.18
C ASP A 704 -3.77 -12.14 21.39
N LYS A 705 -4.76 -11.64 20.61
CA LYS A 705 -5.61 -12.50 19.80
C LYS A 705 -4.75 -13.24 18.77
N ASN A 706 -4.73 -14.56 18.84
CA ASN A 706 -4.07 -15.42 17.88
C ASN A 706 -5.10 -15.86 16.83
N ARG A 707 -4.83 -15.58 15.56
CA ARG A 707 -5.69 -15.90 14.42
C ARG A 707 -4.92 -16.10 13.14
N VAL A 708 -5.57 -16.69 12.15
CA VAL A 708 -5.12 -16.70 10.76
C VAL A 708 -5.39 -15.34 10.13
N GLU A 709 -4.38 -14.74 9.52
CA GLU A 709 -4.51 -13.51 8.73
C GLU A 709 -4.97 -13.82 7.30
N ALA A 710 -4.31 -14.79 6.67
CA ALA A 710 -4.61 -15.23 5.31
C ALA A 710 -4.14 -16.68 5.09
N GLY A 711 -4.71 -17.36 4.11
CA GLY A 711 -4.11 -18.55 3.51
C GLY A 711 -2.95 -18.12 2.61
N ALA A 712 -1.79 -18.81 2.73
CA ALA A 712 -0.64 -18.51 1.90
C ALA A 712 -0.59 -19.38 0.64
N ASN A 713 -0.97 -20.64 0.79
CA ASN A 713 -1.17 -21.63 -0.26
C ASN A 713 -1.93 -22.82 0.34
N TRP A 714 -2.08 -23.88 -0.41
CA TRP A 714 -2.88 -25.09 -0.05
C TRP A 714 -2.52 -25.76 1.27
N VAL A 715 -1.35 -25.50 1.84
CA VAL A 715 -0.84 -26.19 3.03
C VAL A 715 -0.36 -25.25 4.13
N THR A 716 -0.36 -23.94 3.90
CA THR A 716 0.18 -22.97 4.84
C THR A 716 -0.77 -21.81 5.06
N VAL A 717 -0.69 -21.22 6.23
CA VAL A 717 -1.44 -20.02 6.59
C VAL A 717 -0.50 -18.97 7.16
N GLN A 718 -0.88 -17.72 7.04
CA GLN A 718 -0.19 -16.60 7.67
C GLN A 718 -0.84 -16.29 9.01
N PRO A 719 -0.11 -16.29 10.12
CA PRO A 719 -0.62 -15.80 11.39
C PRO A 719 -0.65 -14.28 11.41
N ASN A 720 -1.53 -13.72 12.23
CA ASN A 720 -1.52 -12.30 12.51
C ASN A 720 -0.33 -11.91 13.41
N THR A 721 -0.01 -10.62 13.39
CA THR A 721 0.97 -10.05 14.33
C THR A 721 0.55 -10.29 15.78
N PRO A 722 1.44 -10.81 16.63
CA PRO A 722 1.20 -10.94 18.06
C PRO A 722 1.00 -9.58 18.74
N ARG A 723 0.66 -9.57 20.03
CA ARG A 723 0.68 -8.34 20.81
C ARG A 723 2.05 -7.67 20.68
N ALA A 724 2.05 -6.45 20.12
CA ALA A 724 3.22 -5.65 19.88
C ALA A 724 3.19 -4.38 20.75
N VAL A 725 4.27 -4.14 21.47
CA VAL A 725 4.48 -2.92 22.27
C VAL A 725 5.40 -2.01 21.49
N ASN A 726 4.88 -0.87 21.06
CA ASN A 726 5.62 0.13 20.28
C ASN A 726 5.93 1.33 21.18
N LEU A 727 7.20 1.65 21.33
CA LEU A 727 7.68 2.85 22.00
C LEU A 727 8.29 3.77 20.95
N SER A 728 7.80 5.00 20.87
CA SER A 728 8.35 6.05 20.03
C SER A 728 8.81 7.21 20.88
N LEU A 729 10.03 7.66 20.69
CA LEU A 729 10.64 8.80 21.35
C LEU A 729 11.13 9.74 20.26
N ASN A 730 10.64 10.98 20.21
CA ASN A 730 11.12 11.98 19.27
C ASN A 730 11.44 13.25 20.06
N TYR A 731 12.60 13.82 19.77
CA TYR A 731 13.05 15.09 20.29
C TYR A 731 13.08 16.13 19.17
N HIS A 732 12.54 17.31 19.44
CA HIS A 732 12.45 18.43 18.50
C HIS A 732 13.41 19.54 18.90
N PHE A 733 14.05 20.15 17.90
CA PHE A 733 14.98 21.29 18.07
C PHE A 733 14.36 22.55 17.51
#